data_5e3ac121dd84b9c83ac907e2c789a7e8
#
_entry.id   5e3ac121dd84b9c83ac907e2c789a7e8
#
_cell.length_a   1.000
_cell.length_b   1.000
_cell.length_c   1.000
_cell.angle_alpha   90.00
_cell.angle_beta   90.00
_cell.angle_gamma   90.00
#
_symmetry.space_group_name_H-M   'P 1'
#
loop_
_entity.id
_entity.type
_entity.pdbx_description
1 polymer ?
#
loop_
_entity_poly.entity_id
_entity_poly.type
_entity_poly.pdbx_seq_one_letter_code
_entity_poly.pdbx_strand_id
1 'polypeptide(L)'
;MNKKRLFGYLFVLVSVGNISAQESRLSAQEYKLWYDRPAQVWTEALPLGNGRLGAMVYGTPATEQIQLNEETIWAGRPNNNANPNALEYIPRVRDLVFAGKYLEAQTLATEKVMAKTNSGMPYQSFGDLRIAFPGHTRYTNYYRELSLDSARTLVRYEVDGVQYRRETITSFTDQVIMVRLTANRPGRITFNAQLTSPHQDVVVTSEEGNCVTLSGVSSLHEGLKGKVEFQGRLTARNTGGRMTCADGVLSVEGADEAIVYVSIATNFNNYQDITGNPAERAKDYLVRAMTHSFTEARKNHTDFYRRYLTRVSLDLGDNRYEHVTTDKRVENFKQTNDAHLVATYFQFGRYLLICSSQPGGHPANLQGIWNDKLFPSWDSKYTCNINLEMNYWPSEVTNLSELNEPLFRLIREVSETGKETARIMYGANGWVLHHNTDIWRITGAVDKAPSGLWPSGGAWLCRHLWERYLYTGDTKFLHSVYPILRESGRFFDDIMVKEPAHNWLVVCPSNSPENVHSGSNGKSTTAAGCTLDNQLIFDLWTAIIAASDILNTDRAFAARLSQRLREMAPMQVGRWGQLQEWMFDWDDPKDVHRHVSHLYGLFPSNQISPYRSPELFDAARTSLIHRGDPSTGWSMGWKVCLWARLLDGNHAYKLITDQLILVRNEKKKGGTYPNLFDAHPPFQIDGNFGCAAGIAEMLMQSHDGFIYLLPALPTVWKDGTVKGIIARGGFELELSWKNGKVERLVVKSHKGGNCRLRSTSPLTGKGLKRAKGENPNPLYAVPVIAQPLISPEAKLNKVEIAKTYLYDLPTRAGQEYTLIGN
;
A
#
# COMPACT_ATOMS: atom_id res chain seq x y z
N MET A 1 45.85 -60.33 -61.33
CA MET A 1 45.47 -59.16 -62.13
C MET A 1 44.18 -58.59 -61.57
N ASN A 2 44.25 -57.38 -61.04
CA ASN A 2 43.30 -56.74 -60.11
C ASN A 2 41.97 -56.38 -60.75
N LYS A 3 40.88 -56.72 -60.07
CA LYS A 3 39.54 -56.06 -60.23
C LYS A 3 39.21 -55.34 -59.00
N LYS A 4 39.26 -54.01 -59.03
CA LYS A 4 38.70 -53.10 -57.96
C LYS A 4 37.17 -53.11 -58.03
N ARG A 5 36.57 -53.50 -56.96
CA ARG A 5 35.09 -53.30 -56.71
C ARG A 5 34.86 -51.92 -56.14
N LEU A 6 34.09 -51.13 -56.89
CA LEU A 6 33.56 -49.86 -56.50
C LEU A 6 32.29 -50.06 -55.59
N PHE A 7 32.35 -49.68 -54.35
CA PHE A 7 31.16 -49.62 -53.44
C PHE A 7 30.57 -48.23 -53.54
N GLY A 8 29.40 -48.14 -54.18
CA GLY A 8 28.62 -46.94 -54.18
C GLY A 8 27.91 -46.75 -52.82
N TYR A 9 28.22 -45.68 -52.06
CA TYR A 9 27.43 -45.26 -50.92
C TYR A 9 26.23 -44.43 -51.38
N LEU A 10 25.05 -45.02 -51.20
CA LEU A 10 23.77 -44.31 -51.36
C LEU A 10 23.57 -43.39 -50.18
N PHE A 11 23.82 -42.07 -50.37
CA PHE A 11 23.44 -41.07 -49.38
C PHE A 11 21.91 -40.88 -49.46
N VAL A 12 21.19 -41.44 -48.48
CA VAL A 12 19.81 -41.04 -48.18
C VAL A 12 19.87 -39.69 -47.46
N LEU A 13 19.57 -38.62 -48.17
CA LEU A 13 19.29 -37.29 -47.57
C LEU A 13 17.98 -37.40 -46.79
N VAL A 14 18.09 -37.71 -45.52
CA VAL A 14 17.03 -37.43 -44.58
C VAL A 14 17.02 -35.91 -44.38
N SER A 15 16.09 -35.23 -45.02
CA SER A 15 15.76 -33.85 -44.71
C SER A 15 15.23 -33.80 -43.25
N VAL A 16 16.15 -33.60 -42.32
CA VAL A 16 15.78 -33.15 -40.97
C VAL A 16 15.21 -31.75 -41.17
N GLY A 17 13.89 -31.70 -41.25
CA GLY A 17 13.18 -30.45 -41.15
C GLY A 17 13.60 -29.80 -39.83
N ASN A 18 14.38 -28.72 -39.92
CA ASN A 18 14.56 -27.81 -38.85
C ASN A 18 13.17 -27.28 -38.43
N ILE A 19 12.53 -28.01 -37.54
CA ILE A 19 11.58 -27.38 -36.61
C ILE A 19 12.49 -26.54 -35.73
N SER A 20 12.87 -25.37 -36.23
CA SER A 20 13.23 -24.30 -35.35
C SER A 20 11.98 -24.10 -34.46
N ALA A 21 12.01 -24.69 -33.27
CA ALA A 21 11.25 -24.20 -32.18
C ALA A 21 11.60 -22.72 -32.12
N GLN A 22 10.73 -21.91 -32.70
CA GLN A 22 10.59 -20.54 -32.39
C GLN A 22 10.07 -20.54 -30.94
N GLU A 23 10.96 -20.89 -29.99
CA GLU A 23 10.88 -20.30 -28.67
C GLU A 23 10.86 -18.81 -28.96
N SER A 24 9.63 -18.27 -29.08
CA SER A 24 9.43 -16.85 -28.93
C SER A 24 10.12 -16.56 -27.61
N ARG A 25 11.32 -15.99 -27.67
CA ARG A 25 11.86 -15.20 -26.59
C ARG A 25 10.81 -14.14 -26.36
N LEU A 26 9.87 -14.41 -25.45
CA LEU A 26 9.22 -13.41 -24.67
C LEU A 26 10.40 -12.67 -24.06
N SER A 27 10.82 -11.58 -24.67
CA SER A 27 11.75 -10.64 -24.05
C SER A 27 11.11 -10.34 -22.72
N ALA A 28 11.82 -10.62 -21.64
CA ALA A 28 11.32 -10.35 -20.31
C ALA A 28 10.82 -8.91 -20.33
N GLN A 29 9.53 -8.70 -20.07
CA GLN A 29 8.88 -7.40 -20.17
C GLN A 29 9.62 -6.46 -19.22
N GLU A 30 10.22 -5.39 -19.73
CA GLU A 30 10.98 -4.44 -18.94
C GLU A 30 10.00 -3.39 -18.34
N TYR A 31 9.93 -3.33 -17.02
CA TYR A 31 9.14 -2.30 -16.34
C TYR A 31 10.03 -1.13 -15.97
N LYS A 32 9.75 0.03 -16.56
CA LYS A 32 10.49 1.26 -16.27
C LYS A 32 9.64 2.51 -16.44
N LEU A 33 10.03 3.55 -15.74
CA LEU A 33 9.61 4.93 -15.98
C LEU A 33 10.77 5.64 -16.68
N TRP A 34 10.53 6.31 -17.80
CA TRP A 34 11.59 7.03 -18.48
C TRP A 34 11.13 8.36 -19.10
N TYR A 35 12.06 9.28 -19.26
CA TYR A 35 11.79 10.66 -19.69
C TYR A 35 12.97 11.18 -20.52
N ASP A 36 12.66 12.11 -21.44
CA ASP A 36 13.58 12.79 -22.32
C ASP A 36 14.00 14.20 -21.82
N ARG A 37 13.65 14.54 -20.58
CA ARG A 37 13.96 15.82 -19.91
C ARG A 37 14.15 15.62 -18.40
N PRO A 38 14.92 16.54 -17.73
CA PRO A 38 15.03 16.56 -16.28
C PRO A 38 13.68 16.84 -15.60
N ALA A 39 13.57 16.47 -14.33
CA ALA A 39 12.47 16.88 -13.48
C ALA A 39 12.57 18.37 -13.13
N GLN A 40 11.43 19.06 -13.15
CA GLN A 40 11.33 20.47 -12.76
C GLN A 40 10.73 20.62 -11.35
N VAL A 41 9.90 19.67 -10.97
CA VAL A 41 9.20 19.64 -9.67
C VAL A 41 9.33 18.27 -9.04
N TRP A 42 9.07 18.20 -7.74
CA TRP A 42 9.21 16.99 -6.93
C TRP A 42 8.39 15.80 -7.49
N THR A 43 7.18 16.03 -7.97
CA THR A 43 6.30 15.01 -8.55
C THR A 43 6.71 14.56 -9.99
N GLU A 44 7.79 15.09 -10.52
CA GLU A 44 8.48 14.59 -11.73
C GLU A 44 9.76 13.80 -11.37
N ALA A 45 10.31 13.98 -10.15
CA ALA A 45 11.51 13.27 -9.70
C ALA A 45 11.25 11.78 -9.50
N LEU A 46 12.29 10.95 -9.63
CA LEU A 46 12.21 9.50 -9.59
C LEU A 46 12.45 8.97 -8.17
N PRO A 47 11.48 8.25 -7.58
CA PRO A 47 11.58 7.73 -6.23
C PRO A 47 12.49 6.52 -6.14
N LEU A 48 13.45 6.54 -5.22
CA LEU A 48 14.23 5.39 -4.76
C LEU A 48 14.00 5.18 -3.27
N GLY A 49 14.06 3.95 -2.79
CA GLY A 49 13.93 3.63 -1.37
C GLY A 49 14.45 2.25 -1.01
N ASN A 50 14.73 2.06 0.29
CA ASN A 50 15.18 0.78 0.83
C ASN A 50 14.44 0.37 2.11
N GLY A 51 13.27 0.98 2.36
CA GLY A 51 12.48 0.82 3.58
C GLY A 51 12.82 1.86 4.65
N ARG A 52 14.08 2.30 4.75
CA ARG A 52 14.55 3.28 5.74
C ARG A 52 14.93 4.63 5.13
N LEU A 53 15.66 4.63 4.03
CA LEU A 53 16.05 5.84 3.29
C LEU A 53 15.19 6.00 2.05
N GLY A 54 14.72 7.23 1.81
CA GLY A 54 14.07 7.65 0.60
C GLY A 54 14.91 8.66 -0.17
N ALA A 55 14.86 8.63 -1.50
CA ALA A 55 15.53 9.59 -2.36
C ALA A 55 14.65 9.91 -3.57
N MET A 56 14.52 11.22 -3.92
CA MET A 56 13.84 11.68 -5.12
C MET A 56 14.86 12.28 -6.07
N VAL A 57 15.14 11.60 -7.18
CA VAL A 57 16.21 11.95 -8.13
C VAL A 57 15.65 12.80 -9.27
N TYR A 58 16.11 14.04 -9.39
CA TYR A 58 15.63 14.98 -10.43
C TYR A 58 16.29 14.74 -11.81
N GLY A 59 17.56 14.37 -11.82
CA GLY A 59 18.31 14.10 -13.05
C GLY A 59 18.78 15.36 -13.76
N THR A 60 18.94 16.50 -13.09
CA THR A 60 19.36 17.76 -13.70
C THR A 60 20.86 17.76 -14.03
N PRO A 61 21.29 18.02 -15.30
CA PRO A 61 22.69 17.92 -15.68
C PRO A 61 23.63 18.88 -14.97
N ALA A 62 23.30 20.18 -14.89
CA ALA A 62 24.17 21.20 -14.30
C ALA A 62 24.20 21.17 -12.78
N THR A 63 23.06 20.94 -12.14
CA THR A 63 22.94 20.85 -10.68
C THR A 63 21.96 19.75 -10.34
N GLU A 64 22.48 18.56 -10.08
CA GLU A 64 21.63 17.44 -9.60
C GLU A 64 21.07 17.77 -8.23
N GLN A 65 19.82 17.51 -8.05
CA GLN A 65 19.15 17.51 -6.77
C GLN A 65 18.64 16.10 -6.47
N ILE A 66 18.96 15.59 -5.30
CA ILE A 66 18.39 14.37 -4.77
C ILE A 66 17.80 14.73 -3.41
N GLN A 67 16.47 14.85 -3.34
CA GLN A 67 15.78 15.09 -2.07
C GLN A 67 15.80 13.80 -1.24
N LEU A 68 16.04 13.91 0.06
CA LEU A 68 16.40 12.82 0.95
C LEU A 68 15.43 12.70 2.12
N ASN A 69 15.10 11.46 2.46
CA ASN A 69 14.33 11.12 3.66
C ASN A 69 15.02 10.00 4.45
N GLU A 70 14.77 10.00 5.75
CA GLU A 70 15.02 8.88 6.66
C GLU A 70 13.76 8.65 7.50
N GLU A 71 13.31 7.39 7.62
CA GLU A 71 11.97 7.02 8.09
C GLU A 71 11.64 7.48 9.52
N THR A 72 12.64 7.83 10.34
CA THR A 72 12.47 8.20 11.74
C THR A 72 12.62 9.70 12.02
N ILE A 73 12.81 10.54 11.01
CA ILE A 73 12.82 12.01 11.20
C ILE A 73 11.38 12.51 11.32
N TRP A 74 10.90 12.60 12.56
CA TRP A 74 9.58 13.11 12.90
C TRP A 74 9.69 14.22 13.93
N ALA A 75 8.79 15.18 13.90
CA ALA A 75 8.66 16.16 14.97
C ALA A 75 8.27 15.52 16.31
N GLY A 76 8.36 16.26 17.39
CA GLY A 76 7.92 15.83 18.72
C GLY A 76 8.90 14.90 19.44
N ARG A 77 8.36 14.07 20.33
CA ARG A 77 9.08 13.17 21.24
C ARG A 77 8.09 12.17 21.83
N PRO A 78 8.56 11.11 22.54
CA PRO A 78 7.69 10.19 23.27
C PRO A 78 6.67 10.94 24.12
N ASN A 79 5.37 10.63 23.96
CA ASN A 79 4.27 11.29 24.66
C ASN A 79 3.00 10.44 24.61
N ASN A 80 2.01 10.83 25.45
CA ASN A 80 0.65 10.30 25.43
C ASN A 80 -0.31 11.46 25.21
N ASN A 81 -1.31 11.29 24.36
CA ASN A 81 -2.27 12.34 24.02
C ASN A 81 -3.70 12.03 24.47
N ALA A 82 -3.92 11.01 25.30
CA ALA A 82 -5.24 10.69 25.83
C ALA A 82 -5.80 11.85 26.66
N ASN A 83 -7.04 12.29 26.33
CA ASN A 83 -7.68 13.37 27.05
C ASN A 83 -8.43 12.85 28.30
N PRO A 84 -8.01 13.16 29.52
CA PRO A 84 -8.66 12.66 30.74
C PRO A 84 -10.09 13.18 30.93
N ASN A 85 -10.45 14.31 30.33
CA ASN A 85 -11.80 14.83 30.40
C ASN A 85 -12.81 14.01 29.60
N ALA A 86 -12.34 13.22 28.64
CA ALA A 86 -13.21 12.45 27.76
C ALA A 86 -14.12 11.50 28.53
N LEU A 87 -13.64 10.88 29.60
CA LEU A 87 -14.42 9.95 30.44
C LEU A 87 -15.70 10.56 30.99
N GLU A 88 -15.64 11.82 31.41
CA GLU A 88 -16.83 12.57 31.91
C GLU A 88 -17.77 12.94 30.75
N TYR A 89 -17.23 13.36 29.62
CA TYR A 89 -18.03 13.97 28.55
C TYR A 89 -18.53 12.99 27.48
N ILE A 90 -17.92 11.85 27.25
CA ILE A 90 -18.42 10.83 26.31
C ILE A 90 -19.87 10.42 26.63
N PRO A 91 -20.29 10.14 27.88
CA PRO A 91 -21.69 9.87 28.19
C PRO A 91 -22.62 11.03 27.84
N ARG A 92 -22.22 12.27 28.10
CA ARG A 92 -23.02 13.46 27.75
C ARG A 92 -23.15 13.65 26.24
N VAL A 93 -22.09 13.43 25.50
CA VAL A 93 -22.13 13.42 24.01
C VAL A 93 -23.08 12.35 23.52
N ARG A 94 -23.05 11.14 24.10
CA ARG A 94 -23.96 10.05 23.80
C ARG A 94 -25.43 10.44 24.02
N ASP A 95 -25.75 11.05 25.17
CA ASP A 95 -27.09 11.50 25.48
C ASP A 95 -27.60 12.51 24.45
N LEU A 96 -26.75 13.45 24.01
CA LEU A 96 -27.08 14.40 22.96
C LEU A 96 -27.33 13.70 21.61
N VAL A 97 -26.51 12.71 21.25
CA VAL A 97 -26.70 11.92 20.02
C VAL A 97 -28.05 11.20 20.05
N PHE A 98 -28.37 10.52 21.15
CA PHE A 98 -29.65 9.81 21.30
C PHE A 98 -30.86 10.74 21.39
N ALA A 99 -30.67 11.98 21.82
CA ALA A 99 -31.69 13.03 21.77
C ALA A 99 -31.82 13.69 20.37
N GLY A 100 -31.08 13.25 19.35
CA GLY A 100 -31.08 13.82 18.02
C GLY A 100 -30.37 15.17 17.89
N LYS A 101 -29.58 15.59 18.90
CA LYS A 101 -28.86 16.87 18.96
C LYS A 101 -27.42 16.71 18.43
N TYR A 102 -27.29 16.26 17.21
CA TYR A 102 -26.01 15.83 16.62
C TYR A 102 -24.96 16.94 16.56
N LEU A 103 -25.36 18.17 16.18
CA LEU A 103 -24.44 19.32 16.11
C LEU A 103 -23.96 19.77 17.50
N GLU A 104 -24.85 19.76 18.51
CA GLU A 104 -24.45 20.02 19.88
C GLU A 104 -23.49 18.95 20.41
N ALA A 105 -23.77 17.68 20.10
CA ALA A 105 -22.91 16.54 20.45
C ALA A 105 -21.50 16.68 19.82
N GLN A 106 -21.42 17.03 18.53
CA GLN A 106 -20.17 17.25 17.79
C GLN A 106 -19.37 18.41 18.38
N THR A 107 -20.03 19.50 18.72
CA THR A 107 -19.40 20.69 19.34
C THR A 107 -18.83 20.33 20.70
N LEU A 108 -19.64 19.71 21.57
CA LEU A 108 -19.21 19.26 22.89
C LEU A 108 -18.03 18.30 22.83
N ALA A 109 -18.07 17.34 21.88
CA ALA A 109 -16.99 16.40 21.68
C ALA A 109 -15.70 17.09 21.22
N THR A 110 -15.79 18.04 20.28
CA THR A 110 -14.62 18.83 19.82
C THR A 110 -13.97 19.59 20.97
N GLU A 111 -14.78 20.17 21.88
CA GLU A 111 -14.28 20.98 22.99
C GLU A 111 -13.74 20.14 24.15
N LYS A 112 -14.32 18.99 24.44
CA LYS A 112 -14.13 18.27 25.71
C LYS A 112 -13.53 16.87 25.56
N VAL A 113 -13.70 16.20 24.41
CA VAL A 113 -13.27 14.81 24.19
C VAL A 113 -11.97 14.72 23.42
N MET A 114 -11.79 15.56 22.39
CA MET A 114 -10.60 15.51 21.53
C MET A 114 -9.33 15.86 22.30
N ALA A 115 -8.20 15.35 21.83
CA ALA A 115 -6.88 15.68 22.36
C ALA A 115 -6.65 17.20 22.36
N LYS A 116 -6.13 17.73 23.47
CA LYS A 116 -5.85 19.17 23.63
C LYS A 116 -4.47 19.57 23.14
N THR A 117 -3.54 18.64 23.18
CA THR A 117 -2.14 18.77 22.76
C THR A 117 -1.78 17.56 21.94
N ASN A 118 -0.98 17.77 20.91
CA ASN A 118 -0.53 16.68 20.05
C ASN A 118 -1.67 16.02 19.24
N SER A 119 -2.06 16.70 18.16
CA SER A 119 -2.92 16.10 17.10
C SER A 119 -2.16 15.12 16.19
N GLY A 120 -0.95 14.72 16.61
CA GLY A 120 -0.01 13.90 15.86
C GLY A 120 1.14 14.73 15.31
N MET A 121 2.31 14.10 15.23
CA MET A 121 3.54 14.75 14.81
C MET A 121 3.79 14.52 13.32
N PRO A 122 4.30 15.53 12.58
CA PRO A 122 4.61 15.38 11.17
C PRO A 122 5.88 14.57 10.93
N TYR A 123 5.83 13.74 9.88
CA TYR A 123 6.99 13.16 9.25
C TYR A 123 7.74 14.24 8.46
N GLN A 124 9.07 14.33 8.60
CA GLN A 124 9.85 15.46 8.10
C GLN A 124 10.91 15.04 7.09
N SER A 125 11.14 15.91 6.09
CA SER A 125 12.26 15.77 5.15
C SER A 125 13.61 15.92 5.87
N PHE A 126 14.62 15.14 5.48
CA PHE A 126 16.00 15.43 5.89
C PHE A 126 16.55 16.67 5.18
N GLY A 127 16.31 16.78 3.89
CA GLY A 127 16.82 17.84 3.01
C GLY A 127 17.30 17.29 1.66
N ASP A 128 18.37 17.88 1.11
CA ASP A 128 18.85 17.54 -0.23
C ASP A 128 20.35 17.21 -0.26
N LEU A 129 20.73 16.28 -1.11
CA LEU A 129 22.05 16.21 -1.72
C LEU A 129 22.03 17.05 -3.00
N ARG A 130 22.93 18.05 -3.07
CA ARG A 130 23.13 18.87 -4.26
C ARG A 130 24.50 18.63 -4.85
N ILE A 131 24.55 18.32 -6.17
CA ILE A 131 25.81 18.08 -6.88
C ILE A 131 25.88 19.02 -8.06
N ALA A 132 26.75 20.02 -8.00
CA ALA A 132 26.96 20.98 -9.07
C ALA A 132 28.08 20.50 -10.03
N PHE A 133 27.79 20.51 -11.32
CA PHE A 133 28.70 20.11 -12.40
C PHE A 133 29.05 21.35 -13.24
N PRO A 134 30.20 21.96 -13.04
CA PRO A 134 30.64 23.14 -13.82
C PRO A 134 30.66 22.85 -15.32
N GLY A 135 30.06 23.74 -16.12
CA GLY A 135 30.01 23.61 -17.57
C GLY A 135 28.89 22.76 -18.15
N HIS A 136 28.06 22.09 -17.34
CA HIS A 136 26.99 21.19 -17.83
C HIS A 136 25.63 21.89 -18.06
N THR A 137 25.63 23.21 -18.27
CA THR A 137 24.39 23.98 -18.53
C THR A 137 23.81 23.75 -19.91
N ARG A 138 24.67 23.44 -20.91
CA ARG A 138 24.27 23.10 -22.29
C ARG A 138 24.54 21.61 -22.50
N TYR A 139 23.50 20.86 -22.76
CA TYR A 139 23.59 19.41 -22.96
C TYR A 139 22.67 18.96 -24.10
N THR A 140 22.97 17.78 -24.64
CA THR A 140 22.19 17.10 -25.68
C THR A 140 21.99 15.62 -25.29
N ASN A 141 21.23 14.89 -26.09
CA ASN A 141 21.02 13.44 -25.94
C ASN A 141 20.61 13.00 -24.52
N TYR A 142 19.71 13.79 -23.91
CA TYR A 142 19.27 13.55 -22.54
C TYR A 142 18.32 12.38 -22.42
N TYR A 143 18.54 11.56 -21.37
CA TYR A 143 17.70 10.43 -20.99
C TYR A 143 17.77 10.20 -19.49
N ARG A 144 16.64 9.96 -18.85
CA ARG A 144 16.58 9.44 -17.47
C ARG A 144 15.55 8.35 -17.32
N GLU A 145 15.83 7.38 -16.45
CA GLU A 145 14.92 6.28 -16.14
C GLU A 145 14.95 5.88 -14.66
N LEU A 146 13.84 5.30 -14.21
CA LEU A 146 13.75 4.42 -13.05
C LEU A 146 13.48 3.00 -13.57
N SER A 147 14.41 2.10 -13.38
CA SER A 147 14.21 0.67 -13.65
C SER A 147 13.50 0.02 -12.46
N LEU A 148 12.28 -0.46 -12.67
CA LEU A 148 11.55 -1.21 -11.64
C LEU A 148 12.16 -2.61 -11.44
N ASP A 149 12.89 -3.13 -12.42
CA ASP A 149 13.52 -4.46 -12.32
C ASP A 149 14.76 -4.48 -11.41
N SER A 150 15.33 -3.30 -11.11
CA SER A 150 16.57 -3.19 -10.34
C SER A 150 16.56 -2.13 -9.27
N ALA A 151 15.44 -1.42 -9.07
CA ALA A 151 15.29 -0.31 -8.11
C ALA A 151 16.43 0.73 -8.21
N ARG A 152 16.71 1.16 -9.44
CA ARG A 152 17.85 2.00 -9.79
C ARG A 152 17.42 3.11 -10.74
N THR A 153 17.98 4.33 -10.55
CA THR A 153 17.86 5.38 -11.55
C THR A 153 19.11 5.47 -12.42
N LEU A 154 18.91 5.88 -13.65
CA LEU A 154 19.95 6.16 -14.62
C LEU A 154 19.67 7.50 -15.29
N VAL A 155 20.68 8.38 -15.35
CA VAL A 155 20.67 9.62 -16.13
C VAL A 155 21.83 9.61 -17.12
N ARG A 156 21.56 9.93 -18.38
CA ARG A 156 22.56 10.06 -19.45
C ARG A 156 22.36 11.37 -20.21
N TYR A 157 23.44 12.01 -20.56
CA TYR A 157 23.44 13.22 -21.38
C TYR A 157 24.83 13.46 -21.98
N GLU A 158 24.93 14.39 -22.89
CA GLU A 158 26.20 14.74 -23.58
C GLU A 158 26.48 16.23 -23.42
N VAL A 159 27.74 16.57 -23.10
CA VAL A 159 28.28 17.94 -23.05
C VAL A 159 29.56 17.95 -23.84
N ASP A 160 29.68 18.83 -24.84
CA ASP A 160 30.87 19.02 -25.67
C ASP A 160 31.44 17.68 -26.23
N GLY A 161 30.55 16.80 -26.68
CA GLY A 161 30.94 15.48 -27.24
C GLY A 161 31.45 14.48 -26.22
N VAL A 162 31.27 14.73 -24.91
CA VAL A 162 31.54 13.81 -23.81
C VAL A 162 30.21 13.29 -23.28
N GLN A 163 30.05 11.98 -23.23
CA GLN A 163 28.87 11.33 -22.69
C GLN A 163 29.04 11.09 -21.19
N TYR A 164 28.10 11.60 -20.39
CA TYR A 164 28.03 11.45 -18.96
C TYR A 164 26.95 10.47 -18.56
N ARG A 165 27.21 9.68 -17.52
CA ARG A 165 26.29 8.71 -16.94
C ARG A 165 26.30 8.82 -15.43
N ARG A 166 25.10 8.92 -14.84
CA ARG A 166 24.86 8.89 -13.39
C ARG A 166 23.95 7.73 -13.07
N GLU A 167 24.37 6.89 -12.13
CA GLU A 167 23.61 5.75 -11.63
C GLU A 167 23.38 5.95 -10.14
N THR A 168 22.10 5.93 -9.69
CA THR A 168 21.78 6.09 -8.26
C THR A 168 21.04 4.86 -7.75
N ILE A 169 21.44 4.37 -6.60
CA ILE A 169 20.75 3.34 -5.80
C ILE A 169 20.62 3.79 -4.35
N THR A 170 19.53 3.38 -3.70
CA THR A 170 19.37 3.40 -2.25
C THR A 170 19.58 1.97 -1.78
N SER A 171 20.80 1.65 -1.33
CA SER A 171 21.23 0.26 -1.09
C SER A 171 20.42 -0.39 0.03
N PHE A 172 19.75 -1.51 -0.26
CA PHE A 172 19.07 -2.32 0.75
C PHE A 172 20.04 -2.98 1.74
N THR A 173 21.21 -3.36 1.28
CA THR A 173 22.19 -4.10 2.08
C THR A 173 23.13 -3.20 2.87
N ASP A 174 23.53 -2.06 2.30
CA ASP A 174 24.51 -1.17 2.91
C ASP A 174 23.86 -0.02 3.69
N GLN A 175 22.56 0.24 3.47
CA GLN A 175 21.78 1.28 4.13
C GLN A 175 22.30 2.70 3.89
N VAL A 176 22.78 2.96 2.66
CA VAL A 176 23.26 4.25 2.18
C VAL A 176 22.73 4.53 0.78
N ILE A 177 22.76 5.79 0.36
CA ILE A 177 22.52 6.21 -1.01
C ILE A 177 23.87 6.31 -1.71
N MET A 178 23.95 5.73 -2.92
CA MET A 178 25.16 5.76 -3.73
C MET A 178 24.85 6.36 -5.09
N VAL A 179 25.69 7.32 -5.53
CA VAL A 179 25.62 7.91 -6.86
C VAL A 179 26.93 7.68 -7.59
N ARG A 180 26.93 6.83 -8.61
CA ARG A 180 28.08 6.59 -9.48
C ARG A 180 28.08 7.55 -10.65
N LEU A 181 29.19 8.24 -10.85
CA LEU A 181 29.43 9.25 -11.88
C LEU A 181 30.52 8.75 -12.82
N THR A 182 30.22 8.62 -14.10
CA THR A 182 31.18 8.18 -15.13
C THR A 182 31.06 9.03 -16.40
N ALA A 183 32.13 9.06 -17.17
CA ALA A 183 32.16 9.66 -18.50
C ALA A 183 32.85 8.69 -19.51
N ASN A 184 32.57 8.87 -20.82
CA ASN A 184 33.22 8.07 -21.86
C ASN A 184 34.65 8.54 -22.20
N ARG A 185 35.18 9.53 -21.47
CA ARG A 185 36.56 10.02 -21.57
C ARG A 185 37.16 10.18 -20.16
N PRO A 186 38.42 9.81 -19.93
CA PRO A 186 39.07 9.94 -18.63
C PRO A 186 39.23 11.42 -18.22
N GLY A 187 39.33 11.68 -16.92
CA GLY A 187 39.55 13.01 -16.36
C GLY A 187 38.40 14.01 -16.55
N ARG A 188 37.17 13.51 -16.80
CA ARG A 188 36.03 14.39 -17.08
C ARG A 188 35.03 14.52 -15.94
N ILE A 189 35.23 13.84 -14.84
CA ILE A 189 34.35 13.95 -13.68
C ILE A 189 34.86 15.05 -12.75
N THR A 190 34.16 16.19 -12.79
CA THR A 190 34.42 17.36 -11.91
C THR A 190 33.08 17.83 -11.35
N PHE A 191 33.00 17.93 -10.00
CA PHE A 191 31.78 18.36 -9.31
C PHE A 191 32.06 18.91 -7.91
N ASN A 192 31.07 19.68 -7.40
CA ASN A 192 30.97 20.07 -6.01
C ASN A 192 29.69 19.49 -5.40
N ALA A 193 29.79 18.79 -4.27
CA ALA A 193 28.66 18.19 -3.59
C ALA A 193 28.49 18.76 -2.17
N GLN A 194 27.24 18.96 -1.75
CA GLN A 194 26.88 19.48 -0.43
C GLN A 194 25.56 18.90 0.04
N LEU A 195 25.37 18.85 1.37
CA LEU A 195 24.08 18.59 2.01
C LEU A 195 23.43 19.90 2.42
N THR A 196 22.11 19.99 2.21
CA THR A 196 21.27 21.09 2.69
C THR A 196 20.05 20.55 3.41
N SER A 197 19.48 21.33 4.34
CA SER A 197 18.31 20.93 5.08
C SER A 197 17.35 22.11 5.28
N PRO A 198 16.02 21.88 5.27
CA PRO A 198 15.04 22.91 5.61
C PRO A 198 14.87 23.10 7.12
N HIS A 199 15.47 22.24 7.96
CA HIS A 199 15.42 22.38 9.42
C HIS A 199 16.19 23.61 9.87
N GLN A 200 15.72 24.23 10.96
CA GLN A 200 16.42 25.35 11.60
C GLN A 200 17.64 24.84 12.37
N ASP A 201 18.63 25.73 12.54
CA ASP A 201 19.81 25.51 13.38
C ASP A 201 20.62 24.24 13.02
N VAL A 202 20.63 23.84 11.74
CA VAL A 202 21.49 22.75 11.28
C VAL A 202 22.95 23.19 11.28
N VAL A 203 23.83 22.25 11.65
CA VAL A 203 25.28 22.46 11.66
C VAL A 203 25.89 21.62 10.55
N VAL A 204 26.61 22.29 9.62
CA VAL A 204 27.35 21.62 8.55
C VAL A 204 28.84 21.79 8.83
N THR A 205 29.59 20.67 8.82
CA THR A 205 31.02 20.67 9.06
C THR A 205 31.78 19.82 8.05
N SER A 206 33.03 20.15 7.82
CA SER A 206 33.98 19.29 7.11
C SER A 206 34.86 18.56 8.09
N GLU A 207 34.85 17.22 8.03
CA GLU A 207 35.70 16.38 8.88
C GLU A 207 36.93 15.90 8.11
N GLU A 208 37.97 15.47 8.85
CA GLU A 208 39.12 14.78 8.28
C GLU A 208 38.65 13.53 7.45
N GLY A 209 39.42 13.22 6.39
CA GLY A 209 39.08 12.12 5.50
C GLY A 209 38.05 12.50 4.40
N ASN A 210 37.91 13.81 4.09
CA ASN A 210 37.02 14.29 3.06
C ASN A 210 35.53 13.91 3.27
N CYS A 211 35.02 14.17 4.46
CA CYS A 211 33.65 13.92 4.83
C CYS A 211 32.92 15.23 5.22
N VAL A 212 31.77 15.50 4.62
CA VAL A 212 30.85 16.55 5.06
C VAL A 212 29.82 15.92 5.99
N THR A 213 29.56 16.56 7.13
CA THR A 213 28.46 16.17 8.03
C THR A 213 27.42 17.29 8.11
N LEU A 214 26.16 16.93 8.19
CA LEU A 214 25.04 17.80 8.48
C LEU A 214 24.28 17.22 9.68
N SER A 215 24.24 17.96 10.77
CA SER A 215 23.53 17.57 12.00
C SER A 215 22.39 18.54 12.30
N GLY A 216 21.29 18.03 12.81
CA GLY A 216 20.13 18.84 13.17
C GLY A 216 19.21 18.13 14.16
N VAL A 217 18.13 18.81 14.52
CA VAL A 217 17.06 18.30 15.38
C VAL A 217 15.73 18.58 14.70
N SER A 218 14.79 17.66 14.85
CA SER A 218 13.43 17.79 14.31
C SER A 218 12.70 19.04 14.85
N SER A 219 11.73 19.51 14.08
CA SER A 219 11.08 20.80 14.31
C SER A 219 10.15 20.82 15.53
N LEU A 220 9.89 22.02 16.07
CA LEU A 220 8.80 22.31 16.96
C LEU A 220 7.47 22.15 16.19
N HIS A 221 6.51 21.47 16.78
CA HIS A 221 5.13 21.34 16.27
C HIS A 221 4.11 21.36 17.43
N GLU A 222 3.00 22.06 17.29
CA GLU A 222 1.92 22.18 18.31
C GLU A 222 2.42 22.44 19.74
N GLY A 223 3.46 23.25 19.88
CA GLY A 223 4.07 23.58 21.19
C GLY A 223 4.98 22.47 21.75
N LEU A 224 5.13 21.33 21.08
CA LEU A 224 6.06 20.26 21.45
C LEU A 224 7.38 20.45 20.70
N LYS A 225 8.47 20.66 21.47
CA LYS A 225 9.82 20.74 20.90
C LYS A 225 10.25 19.37 20.38
N GLY A 226 10.70 19.34 19.14
CA GLY A 226 11.32 18.15 18.55
C GLY A 226 12.55 17.68 19.31
N LYS A 227 12.73 16.38 19.37
CA LYS A 227 13.84 15.72 20.07
C LYS A 227 14.51 14.62 19.23
N VAL A 228 14.05 14.41 18.01
CA VAL A 228 14.75 13.52 17.09
C VAL A 228 15.98 14.26 16.57
N GLU A 229 17.14 13.85 17.02
CA GLU A 229 18.43 14.29 16.51
C GLU A 229 18.80 13.44 15.29
N PHE A 230 19.37 14.08 14.26
CA PHE A 230 19.79 13.38 13.05
C PHE A 230 21.16 13.85 12.58
N GLN A 231 21.87 12.96 11.90
CA GLN A 231 23.08 13.30 11.18
C GLN A 231 23.11 12.65 9.80
N GLY A 232 23.39 13.45 8.77
CA GLY A 232 23.77 13.02 7.44
C GLY A 232 25.26 13.13 7.23
N ARG A 233 25.86 12.18 6.52
CA ARG A 233 27.28 12.15 6.15
C ARG A 233 27.43 11.99 4.65
N LEU A 234 28.25 12.82 4.03
CA LEU A 234 28.53 12.84 2.61
C LEU A 234 30.03 12.66 2.38
N THR A 235 30.41 11.70 1.58
CA THR A 235 31.78 11.52 1.09
C THR A 235 31.78 10.96 -0.34
N ALA A 236 32.96 10.81 -0.95
CA ALA A 236 33.10 10.13 -2.21
C ALA A 236 34.34 9.23 -2.25
N ARG A 237 34.38 8.37 -3.26
CA ARG A 237 35.56 7.65 -3.71
C ARG A 237 35.76 8.00 -5.18
N ASN A 238 36.92 8.43 -5.57
CA ASN A 238 37.26 8.75 -6.95
C ASN A 238 38.41 7.89 -7.47
N THR A 239 38.39 7.66 -8.77
CA THR A 239 39.51 7.06 -9.52
C THR A 239 40.11 8.18 -10.38
N GLY A 240 41.42 8.43 -10.23
CA GLY A 240 42.04 9.60 -10.83
C GLY A 240 41.59 10.93 -10.23
N GLY A 241 42.17 12.03 -10.67
CA GLY A 241 41.79 13.38 -10.22
C GLY A 241 42.13 13.66 -8.76
N ARG A 242 41.56 14.72 -8.22
CA ARG A 242 41.79 15.21 -6.85
C ARG A 242 40.43 15.37 -6.13
N MET A 243 40.40 14.99 -4.84
CA MET A 243 39.27 15.25 -3.95
C MET A 243 39.68 16.13 -2.81
N THR A 244 38.85 17.09 -2.43
CA THR A 244 39.01 17.99 -1.29
C THR A 244 37.70 18.20 -0.57
N CYS A 245 37.77 18.52 0.72
CA CYS A 245 36.57 18.83 1.52
C CYS A 245 36.88 20.08 2.37
N ALA A 246 36.13 21.16 2.16
CA ALA A 246 36.24 22.40 2.93
C ALA A 246 34.91 23.12 2.96
N ASP A 247 34.67 23.86 4.03
CA ASP A 247 33.48 24.72 4.22
C ASP A 247 32.13 24.02 3.91
N GLY A 248 32.01 22.74 4.25
CA GLY A 248 30.80 21.96 4.00
C GLY A 248 30.60 21.51 2.55
N VAL A 249 31.62 21.66 1.70
CA VAL A 249 31.61 21.25 0.30
C VAL A 249 32.65 20.17 0.03
N LEU A 250 32.22 19.09 -0.58
CA LEU A 250 33.06 18.03 -1.12
C LEU A 250 33.28 18.29 -2.61
N SER A 251 34.54 18.51 -3.01
CA SER A 251 34.92 18.81 -4.41
C SER A 251 35.75 17.68 -4.98
N VAL A 252 35.43 17.27 -6.21
CA VAL A 252 36.22 16.33 -7.02
C VAL A 252 36.56 17.00 -8.35
N GLU A 253 37.83 16.95 -8.74
CA GLU A 253 38.33 17.57 -9.96
C GLU A 253 39.07 16.53 -10.82
N GLY A 254 38.66 16.43 -12.09
CA GLY A 254 39.35 15.65 -13.12
C GLY A 254 39.43 14.16 -12.87
N ALA A 255 38.45 13.56 -12.20
CA ALA A 255 38.41 12.11 -12.00
C ALA A 255 37.90 11.37 -13.26
N ASP A 256 38.29 10.09 -13.39
CA ASP A 256 37.78 9.16 -14.38
C ASP A 256 36.41 8.62 -13.98
N GLU A 257 36.25 8.35 -12.71
CA GLU A 257 35.02 7.87 -12.06
C GLU A 257 34.94 8.43 -10.64
N ALA A 258 33.72 8.70 -10.16
CA ALA A 258 33.49 8.97 -8.75
C ALA A 258 32.21 8.27 -8.27
N ILE A 259 32.22 7.83 -6.99
CA ILE A 259 31.06 7.30 -6.31
C ILE A 259 30.82 8.17 -5.08
N VAL A 260 29.68 8.87 -5.07
CA VAL A 260 29.22 9.67 -3.94
C VAL A 260 28.39 8.81 -3.01
N TYR A 261 28.62 8.91 -1.71
CA TYR A 261 27.93 8.17 -0.67
C TYR A 261 27.23 9.14 0.28
N VAL A 262 25.96 8.85 0.60
CA VAL A 262 25.22 9.55 1.65
C VAL A 262 24.66 8.52 2.63
N SER A 263 24.98 8.69 3.91
CA SER A 263 24.34 7.97 5.02
C SER A 263 23.57 8.95 5.89
N ILE A 264 22.42 8.53 6.43
CA ILE A 264 21.60 9.32 7.35
C ILE A 264 21.19 8.40 8.50
N ALA A 265 21.21 8.91 9.72
CA ALA A 265 20.73 8.20 10.90
C ALA A 265 20.18 9.18 11.94
N THR A 266 19.38 8.67 12.87
CA THR A 266 18.78 9.42 13.98
C THR A 266 19.11 8.80 15.34
N ASN A 267 18.74 9.50 16.40
CA ASN A 267 18.80 8.97 17.77
C ASN A 267 17.59 8.09 18.13
N PHE A 268 16.65 7.86 17.22
CA PHE A 268 15.46 7.06 17.47
C PHE A 268 15.80 5.57 17.61
N ASN A 269 15.43 4.94 18.73
CA ASN A 269 15.47 3.50 18.95
C ASN A 269 14.08 2.86 18.79
N ASN A 270 13.08 3.47 19.43
CA ASN A 270 11.66 3.10 19.34
C ASN A 270 10.81 4.25 19.88
N TYR A 271 9.49 4.12 19.85
CA TYR A 271 8.53 5.16 20.22
C TYR A 271 8.63 5.67 21.68
N GLN A 272 9.41 4.99 22.54
CA GLN A 272 9.68 5.35 23.94
C GLN A 272 11.12 5.77 24.18
N ASP A 273 12.04 5.44 23.27
CA ASP A 273 13.47 5.58 23.46
C ASP A 273 14.14 6.28 22.26
N ILE A 274 14.72 7.44 22.55
CA ILE A 274 15.46 8.30 21.62
C ILE A 274 16.90 8.56 22.13
N THR A 275 17.52 7.58 22.76
CA THR A 275 18.88 7.69 23.33
C THR A 275 19.99 7.25 22.38
N GLY A 276 19.66 6.91 21.14
CA GLY A 276 20.64 6.48 20.13
C GLY A 276 21.65 7.58 19.77
N ASN A 277 22.74 7.19 19.12
CA ASN A 277 23.76 8.12 18.64
C ASN A 277 23.72 8.24 17.11
N PRO A 278 23.16 9.33 16.53
CA PRO A 278 23.01 9.48 15.10
C PRO A 278 24.38 9.56 14.38
N ALA A 279 25.38 10.18 15.00
CA ALA A 279 26.69 10.36 14.39
C ALA A 279 27.44 9.04 14.22
N GLU A 280 27.41 8.19 15.24
CA GLU A 280 28.02 6.86 15.22
C GLU A 280 27.30 5.96 14.20
N ARG A 281 25.97 5.91 14.23
CA ARG A 281 25.17 5.11 13.29
C ARG A 281 25.41 5.50 11.84
N ALA A 282 25.39 6.82 11.54
CA ALA A 282 25.61 7.30 10.18
C ALA A 282 27.03 6.99 9.70
N LYS A 283 28.04 7.09 10.59
CA LYS A 283 29.42 6.70 10.31
C LYS A 283 29.54 5.21 10.02
N ASP A 284 28.92 4.36 10.83
CA ASP A 284 28.99 2.91 10.69
C ASP A 284 28.37 2.43 9.37
N TYR A 285 27.25 3.00 8.97
CA TYR A 285 26.66 2.71 7.65
C TYR A 285 27.61 3.08 6.53
N LEU A 286 28.23 4.26 6.62
CA LEU A 286 29.13 4.77 5.60
C LEU A 286 30.39 3.92 5.49
N VAL A 287 31.02 3.60 6.61
CA VAL A 287 32.24 2.77 6.65
C VAL A 287 31.98 1.38 6.04
N ARG A 288 30.88 0.74 6.41
CA ARG A 288 30.48 -0.55 5.82
C ARG A 288 30.28 -0.46 4.31
N ALA A 289 29.52 0.52 3.86
CA ALA A 289 29.24 0.71 2.44
C ALA A 289 30.52 0.89 1.60
N MET A 290 31.51 1.59 2.16
CA MET A 290 32.77 1.85 1.49
C MET A 290 33.72 0.63 1.43
N THR A 291 33.42 -0.49 2.09
CA THR A 291 34.18 -1.74 1.93
C THR A 291 33.93 -2.43 0.60
N HIS A 292 32.80 -2.16 -0.05
CA HIS A 292 32.39 -2.76 -1.31
C HIS A 292 32.71 -1.88 -2.52
N SER A 293 32.94 -2.49 -3.67
CA SER A 293 32.88 -1.78 -4.94
C SER A 293 31.44 -1.43 -5.29
N PHE A 294 31.23 -0.38 -6.10
CA PHE A 294 29.88 -0.02 -6.56
C PHE A 294 29.21 -1.18 -7.33
N THR A 295 29.98 -1.94 -8.11
CA THR A 295 29.47 -3.10 -8.86
C THR A 295 28.94 -4.18 -7.93
N GLU A 296 29.66 -4.45 -6.85
CA GLU A 296 29.23 -5.41 -5.81
C GLU A 296 28.01 -4.89 -5.04
N ALA A 297 28.05 -3.65 -4.55
CA ALA A 297 26.93 -3.02 -3.86
C ALA A 297 25.64 -3.02 -4.72
N ARG A 298 25.76 -2.64 -6.01
CA ARG A 298 24.65 -2.69 -6.98
C ARG A 298 24.12 -4.11 -7.16
N LYS A 299 25.00 -5.11 -7.27
CA LYS A 299 24.60 -6.51 -7.37
C LYS A 299 23.83 -6.96 -6.15
N ASN A 300 24.34 -6.71 -4.95
CA ASN A 300 23.72 -7.09 -3.69
C ASN A 300 22.36 -6.39 -3.50
N HIS A 301 22.27 -5.11 -3.82
CA HIS A 301 21.03 -4.32 -3.84
C HIS A 301 20.01 -4.93 -4.79
N THR A 302 20.40 -5.20 -6.04
CA THR A 302 19.49 -5.75 -7.06
C THR A 302 19.01 -7.16 -6.69
N ASP A 303 19.90 -8.02 -6.20
CA ASP A 303 19.57 -9.38 -5.79
C ASP A 303 18.63 -9.38 -4.57
N PHE A 304 18.85 -8.48 -3.61
CA PHE A 304 17.93 -8.31 -2.48
C PHE A 304 16.54 -7.89 -2.95
N TYR A 305 16.45 -6.87 -3.78
CA TYR A 305 15.20 -6.33 -4.27
C TYR A 305 14.41 -7.34 -5.13
N ARG A 306 15.11 -8.03 -6.03
CA ARG A 306 14.50 -9.03 -6.92
C ARG A 306 13.88 -10.20 -6.18
N ARG A 307 14.32 -10.53 -4.96
CA ARG A 307 13.66 -11.56 -4.13
C ARG A 307 12.17 -11.29 -3.91
N TYR A 308 11.75 -10.03 -3.99
CA TYR A 308 10.36 -9.62 -3.86
C TYR A 308 9.71 -9.35 -5.22
N LEU A 309 10.35 -8.55 -6.06
CA LEU A 309 9.73 -8.10 -7.31
C LEU A 309 9.41 -9.28 -8.25
N THR A 310 10.36 -10.17 -8.45
CA THR A 310 10.25 -11.26 -9.44
C THR A 310 9.25 -12.36 -9.07
N ARG A 311 8.70 -12.32 -7.85
CA ARG A 311 7.66 -13.27 -7.44
C ARG A 311 6.39 -13.13 -8.24
N VAL A 312 6.06 -11.92 -8.71
CA VAL A 312 4.83 -11.66 -9.45
C VAL A 312 5.14 -10.91 -10.74
N SER A 313 4.58 -11.40 -11.83
CA SER A 313 4.58 -10.71 -13.13
C SER A 313 3.17 -10.62 -13.68
N LEU A 314 2.88 -9.54 -14.41
CA LEU A 314 1.61 -9.29 -15.08
C LEU A 314 1.89 -8.89 -16.53
N ASP A 315 1.45 -9.68 -17.47
CA ASP A 315 1.51 -9.39 -18.90
C ASP A 315 0.08 -9.27 -19.46
N LEU A 316 -0.25 -8.12 -20.00
CA LEU A 316 -1.53 -7.80 -20.63
C LEU A 316 -1.43 -7.69 -22.16
N GLY A 317 -0.29 -8.08 -22.71
CA GLY A 317 -0.08 -8.43 -24.12
C GLY A 317 0.41 -7.31 -25.04
N ASP A 318 0.28 -6.04 -24.72
CA ASP A 318 0.62 -4.94 -25.63
C ASP A 318 1.66 -3.99 -25.06
N ASN A 319 2.84 -3.89 -25.67
CA ASN A 319 3.93 -3.00 -25.27
C ASN A 319 4.30 -1.95 -26.34
N ARG A 320 3.45 -1.71 -27.33
CA ARG A 320 3.73 -0.82 -28.48
C ARG A 320 4.10 0.62 -28.08
N TYR A 321 3.75 1.07 -26.87
CA TYR A 321 4.00 2.42 -26.38
C TYR A 321 5.23 2.54 -25.47
N GLU A 322 6.03 1.49 -25.28
CA GLU A 322 7.19 1.54 -24.37
C GLU A 322 8.28 2.54 -24.79
N HIS A 323 8.32 2.92 -26.07
CA HIS A 323 9.21 3.95 -26.63
C HIS A 323 8.72 5.39 -26.38
N VAL A 324 7.52 5.57 -25.82
CA VAL A 324 6.94 6.87 -25.44
C VAL A 324 7.27 7.16 -23.97
N THR A 325 7.61 8.42 -23.65
CA THR A 325 7.90 8.81 -22.27
C THR A 325 6.71 8.58 -21.35
N THR A 326 6.99 8.23 -20.09
CA THR A 326 5.96 7.81 -19.13
C THR A 326 4.86 8.86 -18.94
N ASP A 327 5.21 10.14 -18.81
CA ASP A 327 4.24 11.22 -18.67
C ASP A 327 3.31 11.36 -19.89
N LYS A 328 3.85 11.19 -21.11
CA LYS A 328 3.05 11.18 -22.34
C LYS A 328 2.16 9.93 -22.47
N ARG A 329 2.62 8.78 -21.98
CA ARG A 329 1.79 7.57 -21.91
C ARG A 329 0.58 7.78 -21.00
N VAL A 330 0.77 8.38 -19.82
CA VAL A 330 -0.33 8.75 -18.91
C VAL A 330 -1.26 9.78 -19.55
N GLU A 331 -0.71 10.83 -20.16
CA GLU A 331 -1.49 11.89 -20.83
C GLU A 331 -2.41 11.35 -21.94
N ASN A 332 -1.95 10.35 -22.68
CA ASN A 332 -2.68 9.74 -23.78
C ASN A 332 -3.40 8.44 -23.44
N PHE A 333 -3.41 8.03 -22.17
CA PHE A 333 -3.91 6.70 -21.76
C PHE A 333 -5.34 6.42 -22.19
N LYS A 334 -6.23 7.41 -22.04
CA LYS A 334 -7.64 7.29 -22.42
C LYS A 334 -7.86 6.97 -23.92
N GLN A 335 -6.95 7.42 -24.78
CA GLN A 335 -7.01 7.17 -26.23
C GLN A 335 -6.32 5.87 -26.62
N THR A 336 -5.25 5.51 -25.91
CA THR A 336 -4.38 4.38 -26.28
C THR A 336 -4.79 3.08 -25.64
N ASN A 337 -5.42 3.09 -24.47
CA ASN A 337 -5.66 1.92 -23.62
C ASN A 337 -4.38 1.08 -23.42
N ASP A 338 -3.27 1.76 -23.13
CA ASP A 338 -1.93 1.18 -23.01
C ASP A 338 -1.86 0.11 -21.91
N ALA A 339 -2.04 -1.15 -22.31
CA ALA A 339 -2.10 -2.27 -21.38
C ALA A 339 -0.77 -2.48 -20.63
N HIS A 340 0.36 -2.21 -21.29
CA HIS A 340 1.68 -2.28 -20.65
C HIS A 340 1.85 -1.18 -19.58
N LEU A 341 1.26 0.00 -19.74
CA LEU A 341 1.26 1.02 -18.69
C LEU A 341 0.47 0.57 -17.45
N VAL A 342 -0.65 -0.13 -17.64
CA VAL A 342 -1.41 -0.71 -16.52
C VAL A 342 -0.56 -1.76 -15.78
N ALA A 343 0.12 -2.65 -16.50
CA ALA A 343 1.02 -3.63 -15.91
C ALA A 343 2.21 -2.95 -15.20
N THR A 344 2.75 -1.87 -15.78
CA THR A 344 3.80 -1.05 -15.16
C THR A 344 3.28 -0.38 -13.88
N TYR A 345 2.06 0.18 -13.89
CA TYR A 345 1.45 0.82 -12.72
C TYR A 345 1.18 -0.19 -11.58
N PHE A 346 0.75 -1.40 -11.92
CA PHE A 346 0.63 -2.51 -10.97
C PHE A 346 1.99 -2.86 -10.34
N GLN A 347 3.03 -3.02 -11.14
CA GLN A 347 4.38 -3.30 -10.64
C GLN A 347 4.97 -2.10 -9.88
N PHE A 348 4.61 -0.88 -10.26
CA PHE A 348 5.02 0.33 -9.55
C PHE A 348 4.43 0.37 -8.13
N GLY A 349 3.16 -0.01 -7.94
CA GLY A 349 2.58 -0.17 -6.60
C GLY A 349 3.37 -1.18 -5.76
N ARG A 350 3.74 -2.33 -6.31
CA ARG A 350 4.60 -3.31 -5.64
C ARG A 350 5.99 -2.76 -5.34
N TYR A 351 6.59 -2.05 -6.30
CA TYR A 351 7.87 -1.37 -6.15
C TYR A 351 7.84 -0.39 -4.96
N LEU A 352 6.82 0.45 -4.88
CA LEU A 352 6.66 1.43 -3.81
C LEU A 352 6.57 0.75 -2.43
N LEU A 353 5.85 -0.35 -2.31
CA LEU A 353 5.75 -1.09 -1.04
C LEU A 353 7.10 -1.74 -0.66
N ILE A 354 7.79 -2.35 -1.61
CA ILE A 354 9.14 -2.92 -1.37
C ILE A 354 10.11 -1.84 -0.90
N CYS A 355 10.03 -0.63 -1.49
CA CYS A 355 10.95 0.46 -1.20
C CYS A 355 10.59 1.27 0.06
N SER A 356 9.36 1.15 0.59
CA SER A 356 8.88 1.95 1.73
C SER A 356 8.52 1.15 2.98
N SER A 357 8.52 -0.19 2.92
CA SER A 357 8.14 -1.04 4.06
C SER A 357 8.97 -2.31 4.09
N GLN A 358 10.06 -2.30 4.84
CA GLN A 358 10.93 -3.46 5.00
C GLN A 358 10.90 -3.98 6.44
N PRO A 359 11.02 -5.30 6.65
CA PRO A 359 11.11 -5.88 7.99
C PRO A 359 12.16 -5.19 8.86
N GLY A 360 11.79 -4.83 10.09
CA GLY A 360 12.62 -4.08 11.02
C GLY A 360 12.52 -2.55 10.90
N GLY A 361 11.90 -2.03 9.83
CA GLY A 361 11.59 -0.62 9.59
C GLY A 361 10.20 -0.19 10.09
N HIS A 362 9.73 0.97 9.68
CA HIS A 362 8.38 1.46 9.94
C HIS A 362 7.43 1.18 8.77
N PRO A 363 6.09 1.21 9.01
CA PRO A 363 5.14 1.09 7.90
C PRO A 363 5.25 2.26 6.93
N ALA A 364 4.83 2.05 5.68
CA ALA A 364 4.60 3.14 4.76
C ALA A 364 3.57 4.12 5.34
N ASN A 365 3.98 5.37 5.56
CA ASN A 365 3.07 6.43 6.03
C ASN A 365 2.21 6.95 4.86
N LEU A 366 1.50 8.08 5.03
CA LEU A 366 0.63 8.65 3.99
C LEU A 366 1.36 8.96 2.67
N GLN A 367 2.69 9.15 2.71
CA GLN A 367 3.55 9.37 1.55
C GLN A 367 4.63 8.26 1.39
N GLY A 368 4.42 7.11 2.00
CA GLY A 368 5.42 6.03 2.03
C GLY A 368 6.62 6.40 2.90
N ILE A 369 7.72 6.79 2.26
CA ILE A 369 8.91 7.37 2.89
C ILE A 369 9.35 8.67 2.17
N TRP A 370 8.61 9.12 1.15
CA TRP A 370 8.98 10.25 0.30
C TRP A 370 8.19 11.51 0.68
N ASN A 371 8.88 12.51 1.18
CA ASN A 371 8.30 13.79 1.59
C ASN A 371 9.36 14.89 1.50
N ASP A 372 9.04 15.99 0.82
CA ASP A 372 9.95 17.13 0.64
C ASP A 372 9.71 18.28 1.64
N LYS A 373 8.78 18.12 2.60
CA LYS A 373 8.34 19.20 3.50
C LYS A 373 8.66 18.88 4.96
N LEU A 374 8.79 19.94 5.77
CA LEU A 374 8.82 19.82 7.23
C LEU A 374 7.41 19.58 7.81
N PHE A 375 6.40 20.18 7.19
CA PHE A 375 5.00 20.09 7.59
C PHE A 375 4.17 19.71 6.36
N PRO A 376 4.18 18.43 5.99
CA PRO A 376 3.38 17.93 4.87
C PRO A 376 1.89 17.97 5.18
N SER A 377 1.07 17.87 4.15
CA SER A 377 -0.38 17.75 4.32
C SER A 377 -0.71 16.53 5.18
N TRP A 378 -1.64 16.74 6.14
CA TRP A 378 -2.02 15.73 7.13
C TRP A 378 -0.82 15.15 7.90
N ASP A 379 0.26 15.93 8.02
CA ASP A 379 1.51 15.58 8.72
C ASP A 379 2.19 14.30 8.19
N SER A 380 1.73 13.76 7.07
CA SER A 380 2.14 12.44 6.56
C SER A 380 2.04 11.33 7.62
N LYS A 381 1.04 11.44 8.51
CA LYS A 381 0.77 10.48 9.60
C LYS A 381 0.28 9.13 9.07
N TYR A 382 0.13 8.19 9.97
CA TYR A 382 -0.55 6.92 9.72
C TYR A 382 -2.05 7.10 9.96
N THR A 383 -2.79 7.46 8.91
CA THR A 383 -4.25 7.63 8.99
C THR A 383 -4.93 6.28 8.88
N CYS A 384 -5.67 5.90 9.94
CA CYS A 384 -6.21 4.55 10.15
C CYS A 384 -7.72 4.45 9.89
N ASN A 385 -8.30 5.40 9.15
CA ASN A 385 -9.69 5.32 8.72
C ASN A 385 -9.84 4.86 7.26
N ILE A 386 -8.73 4.62 6.55
CA ILE A 386 -8.63 4.01 5.21
C ILE A 386 -7.16 3.91 4.71
N ASN A 387 -6.34 4.95 4.90
CA ASN A 387 -5.10 5.13 4.13
C ASN A 387 -4.04 4.08 4.49
N LEU A 388 -3.74 3.91 5.79
CA LEU A 388 -2.76 2.93 6.25
C LEU A 388 -3.19 1.51 5.87
N GLU A 389 -4.46 1.20 5.99
CA GLU A 389 -5.03 -0.08 5.63
C GLU A 389 -4.86 -0.36 4.14
N MET A 390 -5.17 0.63 3.30
CA MET A 390 -5.03 0.54 1.84
C MET A 390 -3.59 0.32 1.40
N ASN A 391 -2.62 0.91 2.12
CA ASN A 391 -1.20 0.72 1.83
C ASN A 391 -0.80 -0.77 1.83
N TYR A 392 -1.50 -1.60 2.60
CA TYR A 392 -1.17 -3.02 2.75
C TYR A 392 -2.15 -3.98 2.07
N TRP A 393 -3.21 -3.49 1.42
CA TRP A 393 -4.12 -4.38 0.66
C TRP A 393 -3.44 -5.22 -0.42
N PRO A 394 -2.43 -4.73 -1.16
CA PRO A 394 -1.76 -5.56 -2.16
C PRO A 394 -0.78 -6.58 -1.57
N SER A 395 -0.34 -6.44 -0.32
CA SER A 395 0.80 -7.18 0.23
C SER A 395 0.66 -8.70 0.16
N GLU A 396 -0.44 -9.25 0.66
CA GLU A 396 -0.64 -10.70 0.66
C GLU A 396 -0.90 -11.23 -0.76
N VAL A 397 -1.86 -10.64 -1.47
CA VAL A 397 -2.27 -11.13 -2.80
C VAL A 397 -1.16 -11.00 -3.84
N THR A 398 -0.26 -10.03 -3.72
CA THR A 398 0.87 -9.83 -4.64
C THR A 398 2.19 -10.43 -4.15
N ASN A 399 2.13 -11.40 -3.24
CA ASN A 399 3.28 -12.19 -2.75
C ASN A 399 4.38 -11.34 -2.09
N LEU A 400 3.97 -10.36 -1.27
CA LEU A 400 4.84 -9.46 -0.50
C LEU A 400 4.53 -9.54 1.00
N SER A 401 4.15 -10.69 1.47
CA SER A 401 3.61 -10.96 2.79
C SER A 401 4.55 -10.53 3.93
N GLU A 402 5.87 -10.65 3.75
CA GLU A 402 6.87 -10.25 4.75
C GLU A 402 6.89 -8.74 4.99
N LEU A 403 6.47 -7.94 3.99
CA LEU A 403 6.44 -6.49 4.09
C LEU A 403 5.31 -5.96 4.99
N ASN A 404 4.44 -6.85 5.48
CA ASN A 404 3.49 -6.53 6.55
C ASN A 404 4.14 -6.45 7.94
N GLU A 405 5.39 -6.90 8.12
CA GLU A 405 6.02 -6.93 9.44
C GLU A 405 6.04 -5.55 10.12
N PRO A 406 6.41 -4.44 9.43
CA PRO A 406 6.36 -3.11 10.04
C PRO A 406 4.96 -2.71 10.50
N LEU A 407 3.91 -3.02 9.71
CA LEU A 407 2.53 -2.80 10.10
C LEU A 407 2.15 -3.62 11.34
N PHE A 408 2.52 -4.90 11.39
CA PHE A 408 2.22 -5.77 12.54
C PHE A 408 2.94 -5.30 13.80
N ARG A 409 4.14 -4.75 13.67
CA ARG A 409 4.86 -4.11 14.77
C ARG A 409 4.13 -2.85 15.24
N LEU A 410 3.71 -1.97 14.33
CA LEU A 410 2.91 -0.80 14.68
C LEU A 410 1.62 -1.21 15.42
N ILE A 411 0.89 -2.21 14.92
CA ILE A 411 -0.34 -2.70 15.57
C ILE A 411 -0.04 -3.19 16.99
N ARG A 412 1.03 -3.92 17.20
CA ARG A 412 1.47 -4.38 18.53
C ARG A 412 1.78 -3.20 19.44
N GLU A 413 2.52 -2.21 18.96
CA GLU A 413 2.93 -1.03 19.72
C GLU A 413 1.72 -0.15 20.08
N VAL A 414 0.80 0.13 19.14
CA VAL A 414 -0.44 0.90 19.44
C VAL A 414 -1.41 0.10 20.29
N SER A 415 -1.38 -1.23 20.27
CA SER A 415 -2.18 -2.03 21.18
C SER A 415 -1.75 -1.86 22.64
N GLU A 416 -0.47 -1.57 22.89
CA GLU A 416 0.04 -1.28 24.25
C GLU A 416 -0.31 0.14 24.70
N THR A 417 -0.03 1.15 23.86
CA THR A 417 -0.37 2.56 24.18
C THR A 417 -1.89 2.79 24.26
N GLY A 418 -2.64 2.09 23.42
CA GLY A 418 -4.10 2.16 23.36
C GLY A 418 -4.82 1.62 24.60
N LYS A 419 -4.18 0.79 25.43
CA LYS A 419 -4.75 0.36 26.72
C LYS A 419 -4.93 1.53 27.68
N GLU A 420 -3.93 2.39 27.73
CA GLU A 420 -4.02 3.58 28.57
C GLU A 420 -5.09 4.54 28.06
N THR A 421 -5.18 4.74 26.75
CA THR A 421 -6.22 5.57 26.12
C THR A 421 -7.62 5.01 26.38
N ALA A 422 -7.83 3.69 26.25
CA ALA A 422 -9.10 3.03 26.57
C ALA A 422 -9.50 3.28 28.02
N ARG A 423 -8.58 3.13 28.96
CA ARG A 423 -8.80 3.38 30.39
C ARG A 423 -9.10 4.84 30.69
N ILE A 424 -8.29 5.79 30.16
CA ILE A 424 -8.39 7.21 30.48
C ILE A 424 -9.64 7.83 29.85
N MET A 425 -9.89 7.57 28.55
CA MET A 425 -10.97 8.24 27.82
C MET A 425 -12.33 7.55 27.98
N TYR A 426 -12.36 6.23 28.16
CA TYR A 426 -13.59 5.43 28.14
C TYR A 426 -13.87 4.66 29.44
N GLY A 427 -12.90 4.55 30.34
CA GLY A 427 -13.01 3.66 31.51
C GLY A 427 -13.12 2.19 31.14
N ALA A 428 -12.66 1.82 29.94
CA ALA A 428 -12.82 0.49 29.37
C ALA A 428 -11.54 -0.34 29.49
N ASN A 429 -11.71 -1.67 29.45
CA ASN A 429 -10.63 -2.62 29.27
C ASN A 429 -10.24 -2.70 27.78
N GLY A 430 -9.18 -3.46 27.51
CA GLY A 430 -8.68 -3.65 26.14
C GLY A 430 -7.91 -2.44 25.63
N TRP A 431 -7.94 -2.18 24.32
CA TRP A 431 -7.23 -1.05 23.71
C TRP A 431 -8.02 -0.42 22.58
N VAL A 432 -7.78 0.88 22.37
CA VAL A 432 -8.41 1.69 21.34
C VAL A 432 -7.34 2.42 20.51
N LEU A 433 -7.61 2.58 19.23
CA LEU A 433 -6.94 3.50 18.33
C LEU A 433 -8.01 4.27 17.57
N HIS A 434 -7.91 5.60 17.59
CA HIS A 434 -8.76 6.46 16.78
C HIS A 434 -8.25 6.56 15.34
N HIS A 435 -8.65 7.59 14.59
CA HIS A 435 -8.42 7.65 13.15
C HIS A 435 -6.96 7.91 12.71
N ASN A 436 -6.05 8.28 13.61
CA ASN A 436 -4.65 8.57 13.31
C ASN A 436 -3.70 8.10 14.41
N THR A 437 -2.48 7.75 13.98
CA THR A 437 -1.31 7.59 14.85
C THR A 437 -0.07 8.15 14.16
N ASP A 438 1.03 8.25 14.89
CA ASP A 438 2.33 8.73 14.42
C ASP A 438 3.48 7.79 14.85
N ILE A 439 4.72 8.23 14.71
CA ILE A 439 5.87 7.45 15.16
C ILE A 439 5.88 7.22 16.68
N TRP A 440 5.24 8.11 17.46
CA TRP A 440 5.14 8.04 18.91
C TRP A 440 4.02 7.14 19.41
N ARG A 441 3.25 6.55 18.49
CA ARG A 441 2.14 5.62 18.79
C ARG A 441 1.05 6.26 19.65
N ILE A 442 0.71 7.51 19.34
CA ILE A 442 -0.48 8.15 19.94
C ILE A 442 -1.73 7.38 19.53
N THR A 443 -2.72 7.32 20.41
CA THR A 443 -3.96 6.57 20.16
C THR A 443 -5.22 7.35 20.52
N GLY A 444 -5.08 8.54 21.14
CA GLY A 444 -6.19 9.44 21.47
C GLY A 444 -6.87 10.01 20.23
N ALA A 445 -8.08 10.53 20.40
CA ALA A 445 -8.83 11.18 19.33
C ALA A 445 -8.19 12.54 18.99
N VAL A 446 -7.71 12.71 17.77
CA VAL A 446 -6.99 13.90 17.28
C VAL A 446 -7.80 14.68 16.28
N ASP A 447 -7.33 15.87 15.89
CA ASP A 447 -8.01 16.83 15.05
C ASP A 447 -9.32 17.36 15.68
N LYS A 448 -10.42 17.36 14.96
CA LYS A 448 -11.75 17.75 15.46
C LYS A 448 -12.70 16.55 15.42
N ALA A 449 -13.75 16.59 16.22
CA ALA A 449 -14.74 15.51 16.28
C ALA A 449 -15.30 15.07 14.92
N PRO A 450 -15.52 15.95 13.92
CA PRO A 450 -15.97 15.53 12.60
C PRO A 450 -15.11 14.45 11.92
N SER A 451 -13.81 14.46 12.14
CA SER A 451 -12.89 13.45 11.56
C SER A 451 -12.40 12.48 12.63
N GLY A 452 -12.07 12.99 13.83
CA GLY A 452 -11.29 12.27 14.83
C GLY A 452 -12.08 11.48 15.85
N LEU A 453 -13.37 11.74 16.04
CA LEU A 453 -14.21 11.02 17.00
C LEU A 453 -14.68 9.68 16.44
N TRP A 454 -13.72 8.81 16.12
CA TRP A 454 -13.96 7.49 15.54
C TRP A 454 -13.04 6.47 16.21
N PRO A 455 -13.54 5.57 17.05
CA PRO A 455 -12.71 4.68 17.87
C PRO A 455 -12.36 3.35 17.18
N SER A 456 -12.70 3.17 15.90
CA SER A 456 -12.65 1.85 15.25
C SER A 456 -11.38 1.58 14.44
N GLY A 457 -10.37 2.47 14.47
CA GLY A 457 -9.10 2.29 13.75
C GLY A 457 -8.36 1.02 14.17
N GLY A 458 -8.32 0.73 15.49
CA GLY A 458 -7.71 -0.51 15.99
C GLY A 458 -8.41 -1.78 15.50
N ALA A 459 -9.74 -1.76 15.37
CA ALA A 459 -10.50 -2.89 14.83
C ALA A 459 -10.17 -3.13 13.35
N TRP A 460 -10.04 -2.07 12.55
CA TRP A 460 -9.68 -2.20 11.14
C TRP A 460 -8.27 -2.74 10.96
N LEU A 461 -7.30 -2.23 11.72
CA LEU A 461 -5.93 -2.75 11.68
C LEU A 461 -5.85 -4.24 12.08
N CYS A 462 -6.67 -4.69 13.03
CA CYS A 462 -6.75 -6.10 13.40
C CYS A 462 -7.14 -7.02 12.23
N ARG A 463 -7.86 -6.50 11.21
CA ARG A 463 -8.18 -7.24 9.99
C ARG A 463 -6.93 -7.75 9.28
N HIS A 464 -5.83 -6.97 9.22
CA HIS A 464 -4.59 -7.38 8.58
C HIS A 464 -3.94 -8.59 9.27
N LEU A 465 -4.06 -8.68 10.60
CA LEU A 465 -3.57 -9.84 11.35
C LEU A 465 -4.36 -11.10 11.01
N TRP A 466 -5.69 -10.98 10.91
CA TRP A 466 -6.55 -12.09 10.51
C TRP A 466 -6.33 -12.51 9.05
N GLU A 467 -6.21 -11.56 8.12
CA GLU A 467 -5.91 -11.84 6.70
C GLU A 467 -4.58 -12.60 6.55
N ARG A 468 -3.53 -12.19 7.28
CA ARG A 468 -2.26 -12.93 7.29
C ARG A 468 -2.46 -14.40 7.63
N TYR A 469 -3.29 -14.68 8.64
CA TYR A 469 -3.63 -16.06 8.99
C TYR A 469 -4.38 -16.77 7.86
N LEU A 470 -5.35 -16.13 7.23
CA LEU A 470 -6.14 -16.74 6.14
C LEU A 470 -5.27 -17.07 4.91
N TYR A 471 -4.26 -16.22 4.61
CA TYR A 471 -3.34 -16.48 3.50
C TYR A 471 -2.31 -17.56 3.82
N THR A 472 -1.84 -17.64 5.06
CA THR A 472 -0.72 -18.53 5.42
C THR A 472 -1.12 -19.80 6.17
N GLY A 473 -2.26 -19.80 6.86
CA GLY A 473 -2.64 -20.87 7.80
C GLY A 473 -1.62 -21.05 8.93
N ASP A 474 -0.86 -19.99 9.27
CA ASP A 474 0.15 -20.05 10.34
C ASP A 474 -0.48 -19.86 11.71
N THR A 475 -0.72 -20.99 12.38
CA THR A 475 -1.30 -21.02 13.75
C THR A 475 -0.35 -20.47 14.81
N LYS A 476 0.99 -20.49 14.59
CA LYS A 476 1.94 -19.87 15.52
C LYS A 476 1.83 -18.36 15.45
N PHE A 477 1.75 -17.80 14.24
CA PHE A 477 1.48 -16.39 14.05
C PHE A 477 0.14 -16.02 14.70
N LEU A 478 -0.95 -16.76 14.40
CA LEU A 478 -2.26 -16.51 14.99
C LEU A 478 -2.21 -16.50 16.52
N HIS A 479 -1.53 -17.46 17.14
CA HIS A 479 -1.32 -17.49 18.58
C HIS A 479 -0.61 -16.25 19.11
N SER A 480 0.40 -15.76 18.39
CA SER A 480 1.18 -14.58 18.81
C SER A 480 0.39 -13.27 18.74
N VAL A 481 -0.61 -13.16 17.84
CA VAL A 481 -1.42 -11.95 17.64
C VAL A 481 -2.82 -12.04 18.28
N TYR A 482 -3.24 -13.22 18.72
CA TYR A 482 -4.55 -13.42 19.35
C TYR A 482 -4.81 -12.48 20.54
N PRO A 483 -3.85 -12.23 21.46
CA PRO A 483 -4.05 -11.26 22.53
C PRO A 483 -4.40 -9.85 22.04
N ILE A 484 -3.83 -9.43 20.89
CA ILE A 484 -4.12 -8.13 20.30
C ILE A 484 -5.56 -8.06 19.81
N LEU A 485 -6.00 -9.09 19.07
CA LEU A 485 -7.38 -9.23 18.60
C LEU A 485 -8.36 -9.24 19.78
N ARG A 486 -8.10 -10.09 20.77
CA ARG A 486 -8.93 -10.26 21.96
C ARG A 486 -9.13 -8.95 22.72
N GLU A 487 -8.06 -8.23 22.99
CA GLU A 487 -8.14 -6.99 23.76
C GLU A 487 -8.80 -5.85 22.96
N SER A 488 -8.64 -5.79 21.61
CA SER A 488 -9.46 -4.91 20.79
C SER A 488 -10.95 -5.26 20.89
N GLY A 489 -11.27 -6.57 20.84
CA GLY A 489 -12.65 -7.05 21.01
C GLY A 489 -13.25 -6.73 22.38
N ARG A 490 -12.45 -6.78 23.44
CA ARG A 490 -12.85 -6.40 24.80
C ARG A 490 -13.23 -4.92 24.91
N PHE A 491 -12.46 -4.06 24.27
CA PHE A 491 -12.77 -2.64 24.25
C PHE A 491 -14.19 -2.37 23.73
N PHE A 492 -14.55 -2.98 22.60
CA PHE A 492 -15.90 -2.81 22.04
C PHE A 492 -16.97 -3.51 22.87
N ASP A 493 -16.67 -4.65 23.50
CA ASP A 493 -17.60 -5.31 24.43
C ASP A 493 -17.97 -4.40 25.62
N ASP A 494 -17.00 -3.60 26.08
CA ASP A 494 -17.20 -2.66 27.20
C ASP A 494 -17.92 -1.38 26.79
N ILE A 495 -17.62 -0.80 25.61
CA ILE A 495 -18.10 0.53 25.24
C ILE A 495 -19.41 0.58 24.46
N MET A 496 -19.76 -0.51 23.76
CA MET A 496 -20.99 -0.55 22.97
C MET A 496 -22.21 -0.53 23.89
N VAL A 497 -23.21 0.24 23.47
CA VAL A 497 -24.44 0.51 24.24
C VAL A 497 -25.68 0.16 23.42
N LYS A 498 -26.78 -0.09 24.11
CA LYS A 498 -28.09 -0.25 23.47
C LYS A 498 -28.65 1.11 23.09
N GLU A 499 -28.96 1.28 21.80
CA GLU A 499 -29.62 2.50 21.32
C GLU A 499 -31.15 2.45 21.60
N PRO A 500 -31.81 3.63 21.81
CA PRO A 500 -33.17 3.63 22.35
C PRO A 500 -34.27 3.21 21.37
N ALA A 501 -34.04 3.33 20.05
CA ALA A 501 -35.11 3.14 19.05
C ALA A 501 -35.39 1.64 18.75
N HIS A 502 -34.34 0.84 18.59
CA HIS A 502 -34.42 -0.57 18.18
C HIS A 502 -33.82 -1.51 19.22
N ASN A 503 -33.18 -0.97 20.26
CA ASN A 503 -32.44 -1.73 21.25
C ASN A 503 -31.24 -2.52 20.66
N TRP A 504 -30.68 -2.02 19.55
CA TRP A 504 -29.47 -2.57 18.97
C TRP A 504 -28.24 -2.15 19.74
N LEU A 505 -27.23 -3.01 19.68
CA LEU A 505 -25.92 -2.74 20.26
C LEU A 505 -25.09 -1.95 19.25
N VAL A 506 -24.68 -0.73 19.61
CA VAL A 506 -24.00 0.22 18.73
C VAL A 506 -22.83 0.91 19.39
N VAL A 507 -21.88 1.41 18.59
CA VAL A 507 -20.87 2.39 19.04
C VAL A 507 -21.53 3.78 19.06
N CYS A 508 -21.39 4.47 20.18
CA CYS A 508 -21.87 5.86 20.36
C CYS A 508 -21.06 6.58 21.44
N PRO A 509 -20.49 7.79 21.14
CA PRO A 509 -20.49 8.47 19.85
C PRO A 509 -19.49 7.85 18.85
N SER A 510 -19.74 8.06 17.55
CA SER A 510 -18.85 7.73 16.46
C SER A 510 -19.15 8.63 15.24
N ASN A 511 -18.55 8.34 14.09
CA ASN A 511 -18.90 8.91 12.79
C ASN A 511 -18.72 7.86 11.69
N SER A 512 -19.32 8.09 10.52
CA SER A 512 -18.89 7.40 9.30
C SER A 512 -17.81 8.22 8.64
N PRO A 513 -16.54 7.78 8.69
CA PRO A 513 -15.46 8.58 8.13
C PRO A 513 -15.64 8.89 6.65
N GLU A 514 -15.58 10.14 6.18
CA GLU A 514 -15.64 11.38 6.98
C GLU A 514 -16.89 12.15 6.53
N ASN A 515 -18.01 11.42 6.39
CA ASN A 515 -19.20 11.90 5.70
C ASN A 515 -20.14 12.64 6.67
N VAL A 516 -20.86 13.61 6.11
CA VAL A 516 -21.80 14.48 6.83
C VAL A 516 -23.22 14.00 6.58
N HIS A 517 -23.97 13.74 7.64
CA HIS A 517 -25.41 13.44 7.56
C HIS A 517 -26.28 14.68 7.83
N SER A 518 -27.52 14.63 7.37
CA SER A 518 -28.53 15.67 7.57
C SER A 518 -29.54 15.28 8.67
N GLY A 519 -29.04 14.88 9.84
CA GLY A 519 -29.89 14.58 10.98
C GLY A 519 -30.67 15.80 11.49
N SER A 520 -31.50 15.63 12.52
CA SER A 520 -32.57 16.55 12.91
C SER A 520 -32.17 18.01 13.25
N ASN A 521 -30.89 18.28 13.55
CA ASN A 521 -30.40 19.60 13.99
C ASN A 521 -29.24 20.16 13.14
N GLY A 522 -29.23 19.89 11.83
CA GLY A 522 -28.22 20.40 10.91
C GLY A 522 -27.14 19.37 10.58
N LYS A 523 -26.18 19.78 9.75
CA LYS A 523 -25.13 18.90 9.22
C LYS A 523 -24.13 18.56 10.32
N SER A 524 -23.94 17.25 10.56
CA SER A 524 -22.96 16.70 11.49
C SER A 524 -22.37 15.41 10.92
N THR A 525 -21.17 15.05 11.35
CA THR A 525 -20.59 13.72 11.12
C THR A 525 -20.86 12.80 12.32
N THR A 526 -21.07 13.37 13.52
CA THR A 526 -21.25 12.60 14.76
C THR A 526 -22.57 11.86 14.76
N ALA A 527 -22.54 10.58 14.98
CA ALA A 527 -23.67 9.68 14.93
C ALA A 527 -23.53 8.50 15.90
N ALA A 528 -24.49 7.58 15.86
CA ALA A 528 -24.44 6.29 16.53
C ALA A 528 -24.70 5.16 15.52
N GLY A 529 -24.07 4.01 15.70
CA GLY A 529 -24.35 2.81 14.93
C GLY A 529 -24.07 2.93 13.43
N CYS A 530 -23.00 3.65 13.08
CA CYS A 530 -22.57 3.75 11.68
C CYS A 530 -22.30 2.36 11.09
N THR A 531 -22.68 2.15 9.85
CA THR A 531 -22.55 0.85 9.17
C THR A 531 -21.11 0.34 9.15
N LEU A 532 -20.12 1.24 8.95
CA LEU A 532 -18.71 0.85 9.02
C LEU A 532 -18.33 0.25 10.38
N ASP A 533 -18.73 0.90 11.48
CA ASP A 533 -18.41 0.38 12.82
C ASP A 533 -18.99 -1.01 13.04
N ASN A 534 -20.25 -1.19 12.67
CA ASN A 534 -20.93 -2.47 12.79
C ASN A 534 -20.22 -3.56 11.95
N GLN A 535 -19.81 -3.24 10.73
CA GLN A 535 -19.09 -4.17 9.85
C GLN A 535 -17.69 -4.51 10.40
N LEU A 536 -16.95 -3.54 10.91
CA LEU A 536 -15.62 -3.74 11.49
C LEU A 536 -15.66 -4.60 12.75
N ILE A 537 -16.59 -4.30 13.66
CA ILE A 537 -16.73 -5.04 14.91
C ILE A 537 -17.23 -6.47 14.64
N PHE A 538 -18.13 -6.63 13.67
CA PHE A 538 -18.55 -7.95 13.21
C PHE A 538 -17.36 -8.80 12.75
N ASP A 539 -16.49 -8.24 11.90
CA ASP A 539 -15.29 -8.93 11.42
C ASP A 539 -14.32 -9.24 12.56
N LEU A 540 -14.06 -8.27 13.46
CA LEU A 540 -13.17 -8.44 14.61
C LEU A 540 -13.67 -9.56 15.52
N TRP A 541 -14.94 -9.52 15.93
CA TRP A 541 -15.50 -10.51 16.84
C TRP A 541 -15.61 -11.89 16.21
N THR A 542 -15.96 -11.97 14.92
CA THR A 542 -15.97 -13.23 14.16
C THR A 542 -14.56 -13.83 14.06
N ALA A 543 -13.55 -13.01 13.83
CA ALA A 543 -12.14 -13.45 13.80
C ALA A 543 -11.69 -13.95 15.18
N ILE A 544 -12.08 -13.28 16.29
CA ILE A 544 -11.76 -13.72 17.67
C ILE A 544 -12.43 -15.06 17.97
N ILE A 545 -13.70 -15.22 17.61
CA ILE A 545 -14.44 -16.47 17.83
C ILE A 545 -13.77 -17.62 17.08
N ALA A 546 -13.45 -17.41 15.79
CA ALA A 546 -12.76 -18.42 14.98
C ALA A 546 -11.36 -18.73 15.52
N ALA A 547 -10.59 -17.71 15.89
CA ALA A 547 -9.25 -17.88 16.46
C ALA A 547 -9.28 -18.60 17.81
N SER A 548 -10.26 -18.27 18.68
CA SER A 548 -10.49 -18.97 19.95
C SER A 548 -10.72 -20.48 19.75
N ASP A 549 -11.49 -20.83 18.74
CA ASP A 549 -11.78 -22.21 18.40
C ASP A 549 -10.55 -22.95 17.85
N ILE A 550 -9.84 -22.33 16.90
CA ILE A 550 -8.59 -22.84 16.30
C ILE A 550 -7.50 -23.07 17.37
N LEU A 551 -7.35 -22.11 18.29
CA LEU A 551 -6.33 -22.13 19.34
C LEU A 551 -6.78 -22.85 20.63
N ASN A 552 -8.05 -23.27 20.69
CA ASN A 552 -8.68 -23.88 21.84
C ASN A 552 -8.51 -23.06 23.15
N THR A 553 -8.78 -21.74 23.07
CA THR A 553 -8.61 -20.80 24.18
C THR A 553 -9.82 -19.86 24.32
N ASP A 554 -10.02 -19.24 25.49
CA ASP A 554 -10.99 -18.16 25.75
C ASP A 554 -12.45 -18.44 25.32
N ARG A 555 -12.89 -19.69 25.38
CA ARG A 555 -14.22 -20.12 24.90
C ARG A 555 -15.39 -19.36 25.54
N ALA A 556 -15.26 -18.95 26.80
CA ALA A 556 -16.30 -18.17 27.48
C ALA A 556 -16.45 -16.77 26.85
N PHE A 557 -15.32 -16.12 26.53
CA PHE A 557 -15.34 -14.83 25.85
C PHE A 557 -15.88 -14.97 24.42
N ALA A 558 -15.45 -15.97 23.67
CA ALA A 558 -15.99 -16.25 22.34
C ALA A 558 -17.52 -16.49 22.36
N ALA A 559 -18.04 -17.22 23.33
CA ALA A 559 -19.49 -17.45 23.52
C ALA A 559 -20.22 -16.11 23.82
N ARG A 560 -19.64 -15.25 24.68
CA ARG A 560 -20.17 -13.92 24.95
C ARG A 560 -20.22 -13.06 23.67
N LEU A 561 -19.13 -13.01 22.91
CA LEU A 561 -19.11 -12.27 21.64
C LEU A 561 -20.12 -12.81 20.63
N SER A 562 -20.31 -14.14 20.56
CA SER A 562 -21.34 -14.76 19.70
C SER A 562 -22.75 -14.31 20.09
N GLN A 563 -23.02 -14.10 21.38
CA GLN A 563 -24.28 -13.51 21.83
C GLN A 563 -24.40 -12.05 21.42
N ARG A 564 -23.36 -11.24 21.66
CA ARG A 564 -23.32 -9.80 21.35
C ARG A 564 -23.50 -9.53 19.86
N LEU A 565 -22.93 -10.38 18.96
CA LEU A 565 -23.12 -10.29 17.51
C LEU A 565 -24.61 -10.35 17.12
N ARG A 566 -25.45 -11.12 17.81
CA ARG A 566 -26.89 -11.20 17.55
C ARG A 566 -27.68 -9.97 17.99
N GLU A 567 -27.05 -9.13 18.82
CA GLU A 567 -27.65 -7.91 19.35
C GLU A 567 -27.26 -6.67 18.52
N MET A 568 -26.29 -6.80 17.60
CA MET A 568 -25.84 -5.70 16.75
C MET A 568 -26.91 -5.34 15.70
N ALA A 569 -26.86 -4.07 15.25
CA ALA A 569 -27.68 -3.63 14.14
C ALA A 569 -27.35 -4.41 12.87
N PRO A 570 -28.35 -4.99 12.15
CA PRO A 570 -28.12 -5.58 10.86
C PRO A 570 -27.78 -4.51 9.82
N MET A 571 -27.17 -4.89 8.71
CA MET A 571 -27.06 -3.98 7.56
C MET A 571 -28.45 -3.62 7.02
N GLN A 572 -28.62 -2.40 6.54
CA GLN A 572 -29.90 -1.86 6.14
C GLN A 572 -29.86 -1.39 4.69
N VAL A 573 -30.95 -1.60 3.98
CA VAL A 573 -31.18 -1.07 2.64
C VAL A 573 -32.19 0.06 2.73
N GLY A 574 -31.77 1.25 2.34
CA GLY A 574 -32.60 2.45 2.42
C GLY A 574 -33.61 2.57 1.27
N ARG A 575 -34.44 3.61 1.32
CA ARG A 575 -35.55 3.86 0.38
C ARG A 575 -35.15 3.99 -1.08
N TRP A 576 -33.89 4.36 -1.37
CA TRP A 576 -33.35 4.46 -2.73
C TRP A 576 -32.78 3.13 -3.25
N GLY A 577 -32.85 2.06 -2.46
CA GLY A 577 -32.23 0.77 -2.76
C GLY A 577 -30.71 0.74 -2.46
N GLN A 578 -30.17 1.75 -1.81
CA GLN A 578 -28.77 1.83 -1.41
C GLN A 578 -28.51 1.10 -0.08
N LEU A 579 -27.26 0.67 0.13
CA LEU A 579 -26.80 0.27 1.45
C LEU A 579 -26.68 1.53 2.33
N GLN A 580 -27.40 1.56 3.47
CA GLN A 580 -27.37 2.71 4.35
C GLN A 580 -25.98 2.91 4.97
N GLU A 581 -25.50 4.14 5.01
CA GLU A 581 -24.25 4.53 5.66
C GLU A 581 -24.45 4.72 7.17
N TRP A 582 -25.63 5.14 7.59
CA TRP A 582 -26.01 5.36 8.98
C TRP A 582 -27.17 4.46 9.41
N MET A 583 -27.36 4.38 10.73
CA MET A 583 -28.48 3.62 11.30
C MET A 583 -29.86 4.13 10.83
N PHE A 584 -29.97 5.42 10.52
CA PHE A 584 -31.16 6.02 9.92
C PHE A 584 -30.95 6.28 8.43
N ASP A 585 -32.00 6.25 7.64
CA ASP A 585 -31.97 6.46 6.19
C ASP A 585 -31.77 7.95 5.83
N TRP A 586 -30.54 8.43 6.08
CA TRP A 586 -30.09 9.80 5.82
C TRP A 586 -29.33 9.97 4.50
N ASP A 587 -29.10 8.88 3.79
CA ASP A 587 -28.34 8.88 2.56
C ASP A 587 -28.99 9.76 1.49
N ASP A 588 -28.18 10.55 0.79
CA ASP A 588 -28.62 11.38 -0.35
C ASP A 588 -28.05 10.78 -1.66
N PRO A 589 -28.90 10.43 -2.63
CA PRO A 589 -28.43 9.92 -3.94
C PRO A 589 -27.53 10.88 -4.72
N LYS A 590 -27.47 12.15 -4.32
CA LYS A 590 -26.61 13.18 -4.91
C LYS A 590 -25.32 13.39 -4.15
N ASP A 591 -25.13 12.67 -3.05
CA ASP A 591 -23.90 12.77 -2.28
C ASP A 591 -22.73 12.07 -3.00
N VAL A 592 -21.77 12.85 -3.42
CA VAL A 592 -20.54 12.40 -4.12
C VAL A 592 -19.30 12.43 -3.20
N HIS A 593 -19.51 12.23 -1.90
CA HIS A 593 -18.40 12.22 -0.93
C HIS A 593 -17.38 11.15 -1.31
N ARG A 594 -16.08 11.48 -1.12
CA ARG A 594 -14.96 10.61 -1.50
C ARG A 594 -14.87 9.31 -0.68
N HIS A 595 -15.27 9.34 0.59
CA HIS A 595 -15.34 8.14 1.41
C HIS A 595 -16.59 7.32 1.08
N VAL A 596 -16.40 6.00 1.05
CA VAL A 596 -17.44 4.99 0.84
C VAL A 596 -17.42 3.96 1.96
N SER A 597 -17.29 4.46 3.19
CA SER A 597 -16.99 3.70 4.40
C SER A 597 -17.95 2.53 4.65
N HIS A 598 -19.24 2.71 4.40
CA HIS A 598 -20.28 1.68 4.53
C HIS A 598 -20.13 0.52 3.53
N LEU A 599 -19.29 0.67 2.51
CA LEU A 599 -18.97 -0.39 1.55
C LEU A 599 -17.80 -1.30 1.98
N TYR A 600 -17.25 -1.09 3.19
CA TYR A 600 -16.25 -1.98 3.78
C TYR A 600 -16.71 -3.45 3.77
N GLY A 601 -17.99 -3.71 4.02
CA GLY A 601 -18.58 -5.05 3.99
C GLY A 601 -18.44 -5.78 2.65
N LEU A 602 -18.30 -5.02 1.54
CA LEU A 602 -18.04 -5.55 0.20
C LEU A 602 -16.52 -5.74 -0.02
N PHE A 603 -15.72 -4.71 0.30
CA PHE A 603 -14.26 -4.74 0.24
C PHE A 603 -13.66 -3.76 1.28
N PRO A 604 -12.68 -4.19 2.10
CA PRO A 604 -11.93 -5.46 2.05
C PRO A 604 -12.60 -6.65 2.75
N SER A 605 -13.72 -6.47 3.45
CA SER A 605 -14.45 -7.55 4.08
C SER A 605 -15.06 -8.53 3.04
N ASN A 606 -15.71 -9.57 3.53
CA ASN A 606 -16.45 -10.56 2.73
C ASN A 606 -17.89 -10.77 3.23
N GLN A 607 -18.46 -9.77 3.90
CA GLN A 607 -19.83 -9.85 4.41
C GLN A 607 -20.86 -9.78 3.29
N ILE A 608 -20.58 -8.95 2.27
CA ILE A 608 -21.46 -8.75 1.12
C ILE A 608 -20.96 -9.63 -0.05
N SER A 609 -21.87 -10.49 -0.55
CA SER A 609 -21.57 -11.46 -1.59
C SER A 609 -22.75 -11.61 -2.54
N PRO A 610 -22.52 -11.74 -3.87
CA PRO A 610 -23.61 -11.99 -4.81
C PRO A 610 -24.27 -13.35 -4.61
N TYR A 611 -23.62 -14.27 -3.90
CA TYR A 611 -24.10 -15.65 -3.68
C TYR A 611 -24.79 -15.83 -2.33
N ARG A 612 -24.47 -15.03 -1.33
CA ARG A 612 -24.93 -15.20 0.06
C ARG A 612 -25.85 -14.08 0.56
N SER A 613 -25.71 -12.88 -0.02
CA SER A 613 -26.46 -11.68 0.34
C SER A 613 -26.76 -10.81 -0.89
N PRO A 614 -27.49 -11.35 -1.89
CA PRO A 614 -27.71 -10.66 -3.18
C PRO A 614 -28.40 -9.31 -3.03
N GLU A 615 -29.28 -9.14 -2.04
CA GLU A 615 -29.93 -7.86 -1.74
C GLU A 615 -28.92 -6.79 -1.33
N LEU A 616 -27.98 -7.13 -0.43
CA LEU A 616 -26.92 -6.23 -0.01
C LEU A 616 -25.91 -5.96 -1.13
N PHE A 617 -25.69 -6.94 -2.00
CA PHE A 617 -24.82 -6.79 -3.17
C PHE A 617 -25.38 -5.75 -4.16
N ASP A 618 -26.67 -5.80 -4.46
CA ASP A 618 -27.32 -4.78 -5.33
C ASP A 618 -27.38 -3.42 -4.63
N ALA A 619 -27.66 -3.40 -3.33
CA ALA A 619 -27.66 -2.18 -2.53
C ALA A 619 -26.28 -1.51 -2.48
N ALA A 620 -25.19 -2.27 -2.33
CA ALA A 620 -23.82 -1.76 -2.39
C ALA A 620 -23.49 -1.19 -3.77
N ARG A 621 -23.94 -1.83 -4.85
CA ARG A 621 -23.82 -1.31 -6.21
C ARG A 621 -24.55 0.04 -6.35
N THR A 622 -25.77 0.14 -5.84
CA THR A 622 -26.56 1.37 -5.85
C THR A 622 -25.85 2.50 -5.09
N SER A 623 -25.30 2.22 -3.89
CA SER A 623 -24.51 3.19 -3.14
C SER A 623 -23.31 3.69 -3.96
N LEU A 624 -22.59 2.78 -4.62
CA LEU A 624 -21.40 3.13 -5.40
C LEU A 624 -21.76 3.97 -6.64
N ILE A 625 -22.89 3.70 -7.28
CA ILE A 625 -23.42 4.51 -8.38
C ILE A 625 -23.76 5.94 -7.89
N HIS A 626 -24.41 6.09 -6.73
CA HIS A 626 -24.73 7.40 -6.15
C HIS A 626 -23.46 8.20 -5.85
N ARG A 627 -22.42 7.56 -5.31
CA ARG A 627 -21.12 8.22 -5.01
C ARG A 627 -20.35 8.62 -6.26
N GLY A 628 -20.66 8.04 -7.42
CA GLY A 628 -20.03 8.34 -8.70
C GLY A 628 -18.57 7.91 -8.79
N ASP A 629 -17.95 8.08 -9.94
CA ASP A 629 -16.60 7.62 -10.23
C ASP A 629 -15.51 8.64 -9.91
N PRO A 630 -15.55 9.90 -10.40
CA PRO A 630 -14.47 10.86 -10.19
C PRO A 630 -14.29 11.19 -8.72
N SER A 631 -13.07 11.05 -8.21
CA SER A 631 -12.76 11.29 -6.81
C SER A 631 -11.26 11.60 -6.62
N THR A 632 -10.78 11.58 -5.38
CA THR A 632 -9.36 11.61 -5.06
C THR A 632 -8.72 10.26 -5.40
N GLY A 633 -7.39 10.22 -5.56
CA GLY A 633 -6.70 9.02 -6.03
C GLY A 633 -6.98 7.78 -5.18
N TRP A 634 -6.82 7.84 -3.85
CA TRP A 634 -7.10 6.68 -2.99
C TRP A 634 -8.57 6.22 -3.07
N SER A 635 -9.50 7.18 -3.20
CA SER A 635 -10.92 6.84 -3.31
C SER A 635 -11.21 6.09 -4.62
N MET A 636 -10.57 6.50 -5.73
CA MET A 636 -10.66 5.76 -7.00
C MET A 636 -10.03 4.38 -6.87
N GLY A 637 -8.86 4.25 -6.21
CA GLY A 637 -8.23 2.96 -5.92
C GLY A 637 -9.15 2.02 -5.13
N TRP A 638 -9.86 2.53 -4.11
CA TRP A 638 -10.87 1.75 -3.39
C TRP A 638 -12.03 1.34 -4.30
N LYS A 639 -12.54 2.27 -5.10
CA LYS A 639 -13.64 1.99 -6.04
C LYS A 639 -13.25 0.96 -7.11
N VAL A 640 -11.98 0.88 -7.56
CA VAL A 640 -11.52 -0.23 -8.42
C VAL A 640 -11.72 -1.57 -7.72
N CYS A 641 -11.31 -1.70 -6.45
CA CYS A 641 -11.52 -2.91 -5.65
C CYS A 641 -13.02 -3.24 -5.51
N LEU A 642 -13.85 -2.23 -5.23
CA LEU A 642 -15.29 -2.40 -5.05
C LEU A 642 -15.99 -2.85 -6.34
N TRP A 643 -15.70 -2.24 -7.48
CA TRP A 643 -16.24 -2.67 -8.76
C TRP A 643 -15.74 -4.05 -9.19
N ALA A 644 -14.49 -4.40 -8.87
CA ALA A 644 -13.98 -5.75 -9.05
C ALA A 644 -14.80 -6.77 -8.22
N ARG A 645 -15.12 -6.44 -6.95
CA ARG A 645 -15.99 -7.27 -6.10
C ARG A 645 -17.43 -7.33 -6.56
N LEU A 646 -17.92 -6.28 -7.23
CA LEU A 646 -19.21 -6.26 -7.91
C LEU A 646 -19.19 -7.03 -9.24
N LEU A 647 -18.08 -7.68 -9.59
CA LEU A 647 -17.87 -8.48 -10.80
C LEU A 647 -18.00 -7.66 -12.10
N ASP A 648 -17.83 -6.35 -12.04
CA ASP A 648 -17.89 -5.45 -13.18
C ASP A 648 -16.48 -4.96 -13.57
N GLY A 649 -15.81 -5.78 -14.37
CA GLY A 649 -14.43 -5.49 -14.82
C GLY A 649 -14.32 -4.28 -15.74
N ASN A 650 -15.35 -3.99 -16.53
CA ASN A 650 -15.34 -2.82 -17.41
C ASN A 650 -15.44 -1.52 -16.60
N HIS A 651 -16.28 -1.51 -15.57
CA HIS A 651 -16.38 -0.36 -14.68
C HIS A 651 -15.11 -0.18 -13.83
N ALA A 652 -14.55 -1.27 -13.29
CA ALA A 652 -13.25 -1.23 -12.61
C ALA A 652 -12.15 -0.66 -13.53
N TYR A 653 -12.10 -1.07 -14.80
CA TYR A 653 -11.16 -0.55 -15.79
C TYR A 653 -11.39 0.94 -16.10
N LYS A 654 -12.65 1.39 -16.13
CA LYS A 654 -12.97 2.81 -16.27
C LYS A 654 -12.34 3.62 -15.12
N LEU A 655 -12.42 3.13 -13.89
CA LEU A 655 -11.78 3.77 -12.73
C LEU A 655 -10.25 3.79 -12.84
N ILE A 656 -9.63 2.73 -13.40
CA ILE A 656 -8.19 2.73 -13.72
C ILE A 656 -7.89 3.81 -14.76
N THR A 657 -8.78 4.00 -15.75
CA THR A 657 -8.62 5.07 -16.76
C THR A 657 -8.72 6.46 -16.12
N ASP A 658 -9.64 6.63 -15.17
CA ASP A 658 -9.79 7.89 -14.43
C ASP A 658 -8.58 8.12 -13.48
N GLN A 659 -8.04 7.07 -12.88
CA GLN A 659 -6.81 7.09 -12.07
C GLN A 659 -5.57 7.50 -12.89
N LEU A 660 -5.47 7.05 -14.13
CA LEU A 660 -4.35 7.36 -15.04
C LEU A 660 -4.57 8.68 -15.80
N ILE A 661 -5.33 9.63 -15.24
CA ILE A 661 -5.40 11.00 -15.74
C ILE A 661 -4.20 11.79 -15.21
N LEU A 662 -3.42 12.39 -16.13
CA LEU A 662 -2.23 13.15 -15.75
C LEU A 662 -2.59 14.44 -14.98
N VAL A 663 -2.00 14.59 -13.80
CA VAL A 663 -2.11 15.76 -12.92
C VAL A 663 -0.80 16.53 -12.94
N ARG A 664 -0.84 17.79 -13.37
CA ARG A 664 0.32 18.71 -13.37
C ARG A 664 0.15 19.88 -12.41
N ASN A 665 -1.06 20.10 -11.90
CA ASN A 665 -1.33 21.13 -10.90
C ASN A 665 -2.32 20.62 -9.84
N GLU A 666 -2.22 21.14 -8.64
CA GLU A 666 -2.99 20.69 -7.49
C GLU A 666 -4.47 21.13 -7.45
N LYS A 667 -4.94 21.81 -8.50
CA LYS A 667 -6.35 22.25 -8.60
C LYS A 667 -7.27 21.21 -9.23
N LYS A 668 -6.71 20.14 -9.81
CA LYS A 668 -7.50 19.02 -10.37
C LYS A 668 -7.88 18.04 -9.27
N LYS A 669 -9.02 17.39 -9.42
CA LYS A 669 -9.40 16.18 -8.68
C LYS A 669 -8.42 15.06 -9.04
N GLY A 670 -8.34 14.02 -8.24
CA GLY A 670 -7.42 12.89 -8.31
C GLY A 670 -6.94 12.42 -9.69
N GLY A 671 -5.94 11.60 -9.70
CA GLY A 671 -5.28 11.09 -10.91
C GLY A 671 -3.86 10.62 -10.60
N THR A 672 -2.95 10.82 -11.55
CA THR A 672 -1.57 10.36 -11.45
C THR A 672 -0.59 11.48 -11.82
N TYR A 673 0.44 11.69 -11.02
CA TYR A 673 1.53 12.61 -11.31
C TYR A 673 2.45 12.07 -12.41
N PRO A 674 3.30 12.92 -13.03
CA PRO A 674 4.19 12.48 -14.10
C PRO A 674 5.11 11.32 -13.77
N ASN A 675 5.49 11.15 -12.49
CA ASN A 675 6.32 10.05 -12.00
C ASN A 675 5.53 8.82 -11.52
N LEU A 676 4.27 8.71 -11.88
CA LEU A 676 3.30 7.70 -11.49
C LEU A 676 2.89 7.70 -10.01
N PHE A 677 3.29 8.67 -9.22
CA PHE A 677 2.72 8.86 -7.89
C PHE A 677 1.23 9.16 -7.97
N ASP A 678 0.45 8.62 -7.04
CA ASP A 678 -0.96 8.93 -6.91
C ASP A 678 -1.19 10.39 -6.53
N ALA A 679 -2.19 10.98 -7.16
CA ALA A 679 -2.60 12.35 -6.88
C ALA A 679 -3.94 12.37 -6.15
N HIS A 680 -3.89 12.74 -4.87
CA HIS A 680 -5.11 13.14 -4.15
C HIS A 680 -5.72 14.43 -4.75
N PRO A 681 -5.07 15.57 -5.12
CA PRO A 681 -3.80 16.21 -4.74
C PRO A 681 -3.79 16.77 -3.31
N PRO A 682 -2.63 16.89 -2.61
CA PRO A 682 -1.28 16.51 -3.03
C PRO A 682 -1.04 15.01 -3.08
N PHE A 683 0.21 14.55 -3.28
CA PHE A 683 0.59 13.15 -3.28
C PHE A 683 0.17 12.43 -2.01
N GLN A 684 -0.51 11.30 -2.20
CA GLN A 684 -0.77 10.27 -1.20
C GLN A 684 -0.49 8.90 -1.84
N ILE A 685 0.25 8.03 -1.15
CA ILE A 685 0.72 6.78 -1.74
C ILE A 685 -0.37 5.69 -1.82
N ASP A 686 -1.38 5.81 -0.99
CA ASP A 686 -2.45 4.83 -0.81
C ASP A 686 -3.21 4.53 -2.10
N GLY A 687 -3.43 5.51 -2.97
CA GLY A 687 -4.06 5.27 -4.27
C GLY A 687 -3.24 4.38 -5.21
N ASN A 688 -1.90 4.44 -5.15
CA ASN A 688 -1.03 3.50 -5.87
C ASN A 688 -1.25 2.06 -5.39
N PHE A 689 -1.31 1.85 -4.08
CA PHE A 689 -1.51 0.54 -3.47
C PHE A 689 -2.92 0.00 -3.67
N GLY A 690 -3.93 0.87 -3.49
CA GLY A 690 -5.33 0.51 -3.71
C GLY A 690 -5.61 0.09 -5.15
N CYS A 691 -5.04 0.80 -6.13
CA CYS A 691 -5.18 0.43 -7.54
C CYS A 691 -4.46 -0.90 -7.86
N ALA A 692 -3.27 -1.15 -7.29
CA ALA A 692 -2.57 -2.42 -7.45
C ALA A 692 -3.37 -3.59 -6.86
N ALA A 693 -3.96 -3.42 -5.66
CA ALA A 693 -4.86 -4.39 -5.07
C ALA A 693 -6.11 -4.61 -5.92
N GLY A 694 -6.70 -3.54 -6.47
CA GLY A 694 -7.86 -3.60 -7.34
C GLY A 694 -7.59 -4.38 -8.63
N ILE A 695 -6.44 -4.17 -9.28
CA ILE A 695 -6.02 -4.95 -10.45
C ILE A 695 -5.90 -6.44 -10.08
N ALA A 696 -5.32 -6.76 -8.92
CA ALA A 696 -5.27 -8.14 -8.45
C ALA A 696 -6.66 -8.74 -8.23
N GLU A 697 -7.61 -7.99 -7.63
CA GLU A 697 -9.02 -8.40 -7.42
C GLU A 697 -9.78 -8.59 -8.75
N MET A 698 -9.42 -7.85 -9.81
CA MET A 698 -10.01 -8.06 -11.14
C MET A 698 -9.59 -9.40 -11.74
N LEU A 699 -8.38 -9.88 -11.42
CA LEU A 699 -7.80 -11.11 -11.96
C LEU A 699 -8.08 -12.34 -11.09
N MET A 700 -8.13 -12.18 -9.78
CA MET A 700 -8.32 -13.29 -8.84
C MET A 700 -8.94 -12.81 -7.53
N GLN A 701 -9.99 -13.49 -7.08
CA GLN A 701 -10.61 -13.27 -5.76
C GLN A 701 -10.62 -14.57 -4.97
N SER A 702 -10.37 -14.49 -3.65
CA SER A 702 -10.36 -15.68 -2.79
C SER A 702 -11.09 -15.48 -1.46
N HIS A 703 -12.03 -14.54 -1.40
CA HIS A 703 -12.72 -14.11 -0.17
C HIS A 703 -14.05 -14.84 0.12
N ASP A 704 -14.66 -15.44 -0.89
CA ASP A 704 -16.06 -15.92 -0.83
C ASP A 704 -16.17 -17.46 -0.85
N GLY A 705 -15.30 -18.14 -0.14
CA GLY A 705 -15.31 -19.59 0.00
C GLY A 705 -14.62 -20.36 -1.14
N PHE A 706 -14.10 -19.68 -2.13
CA PHE A 706 -13.42 -20.25 -3.30
C PHE A 706 -12.43 -19.26 -3.92
N ILE A 707 -11.57 -19.72 -4.82
CA ILE A 707 -10.74 -18.90 -5.69
C ILE A 707 -11.50 -18.67 -6.99
N TYR A 708 -11.88 -17.44 -7.27
CA TYR A 708 -12.53 -17.05 -8.50
C TYR A 708 -11.50 -16.53 -9.50
N LEU A 709 -11.38 -17.21 -10.64
CA LEU A 709 -10.47 -16.90 -11.72
C LEU A 709 -11.12 -15.91 -12.68
N LEU A 710 -10.45 -14.78 -12.93
CA LEU A 710 -10.89 -13.70 -13.83
C LEU A 710 -12.30 -13.18 -13.51
N PRO A 711 -12.64 -12.90 -12.24
CA PRO A 711 -13.99 -12.53 -11.82
C PRO A 711 -14.47 -11.21 -12.43
N ALA A 712 -13.55 -10.28 -12.70
CA ALA A 712 -13.84 -8.94 -13.19
C ALA A 712 -12.85 -8.53 -14.30
N LEU A 713 -12.64 -9.41 -15.27
CA LEU A 713 -11.76 -9.13 -16.41
C LEU A 713 -12.44 -8.14 -17.35
N PRO A 714 -11.83 -6.97 -17.66
CA PRO A 714 -12.40 -6.04 -18.63
C PRO A 714 -12.26 -6.56 -20.05
N THR A 715 -13.16 -6.15 -20.93
CA THR A 715 -13.18 -6.60 -22.33
C THR A 715 -11.93 -6.22 -23.14
N VAL A 716 -11.17 -5.21 -22.66
CA VAL A 716 -9.91 -4.77 -23.28
C VAL A 716 -8.73 -5.68 -22.98
N TRP A 717 -8.75 -6.50 -21.92
CA TRP A 717 -7.72 -7.46 -21.57
C TRP A 717 -8.06 -8.85 -22.10
N LYS A 718 -8.12 -8.97 -23.41
CA LYS A 718 -8.54 -10.22 -24.08
C LYS A 718 -7.61 -11.39 -23.77
N ASP A 719 -6.31 -11.14 -23.81
CA ASP A 719 -5.25 -12.10 -23.58
C ASP A 719 -4.31 -11.58 -22.52
N GLY A 720 -3.70 -12.49 -21.76
CA GLY A 720 -2.71 -12.10 -20.76
C GLY A 720 -2.25 -13.26 -19.89
N THR A 721 -1.31 -12.93 -19.02
CA THR A 721 -0.75 -13.86 -18.04
C THR A 721 -0.44 -13.11 -16.74
N VAL A 722 -0.82 -13.69 -15.62
CA VAL A 722 -0.37 -13.28 -14.29
C VAL A 722 0.28 -14.48 -13.62
N LYS A 723 1.45 -14.26 -12.99
CA LYS A 723 2.19 -15.31 -12.29
C LYS A 723 2.47 -14.90 -10.86
N GLY A 724 2.42 -15.87 -9.94
CA GLY A 724 2.89 -15.74 -8.58
C GLY A 724 1.94 -15.01 -7.63
N ILE A 725 0.71 -14.68 -8.03
CA ILE A 725 -0.31 -14.14 -7.11
C ILE A 725 -0.75 -15.20 -6.11
N ILE A 726 -1.02 -14.77 -4.89
CA ILE A 726 -1.39 -15.66 -3.78
C ILE A 726 -2.87 -15.53 -3.46
N ALA A 727 -3.54 -16.68 -3.35
CA ALA A 727 -4.87 -16.79 -2.80
C ALA A 727 -4.83 -17.23 -1.32
N ARG A 728 -5.90 -16.95 -0.56
CA ARG A 728 -6.07 -17.50 0.79
C ARG A 728 -5.85 -19.01 0.78
N GLY A 729 -5.41 -19.59 1.90
CA GLY A 729 -5.05 -21.01 1.99
C GLY A 729 -3.65 -21.34 1.46
N GLY A 730 -2.85 -20.34 1.11
CA GLY A 730 -1.46 -20.51 0.64
C GLY A 730 -1.38 -21.14 -0.76
N PHE A 731 -2.27 -20.74 -1.67
CA PHE A 731 -2.23 -21.15 -3.07
C PHE A 731 -1.60 -20.07 -3.93
N GLU A 732 -0.44 -20.37 -4.51
CA GLU A 732 0.24 -19.51 -5.49
C GLU A 732 -0.25 -19.89 -6.90
N LEU A 733 -0.62 -18.90 -7.69
CA LEU A 733 -1.25 -19.10 -8.99
C LEU A 733 -0.41 -18.52 -10.13
N GLU A 734 -0.30 -19.31 -11.21
CA GLU A 734 0.07 -18.83 -12.54
C GLU A 734 -1.14 -19.05 -13.47
N LEU A 735 -1.69 -17.96 -13.98
CA LEU A 735 -2.93 -17.95 -14.76
C LEU A 735 -2.69 -17.28 -16.10
N SER A 736 -2.91 -18.01 -17.20
CA SER A 736 -2.99 -17.45 -18.55
C SER A 736 -4.42 -17.52 -19.07
N TRP A 737 -4.79 -16.52 -19.85
CA TRP A 737 -6.09 -16.45 -20.50
C TRP A 737 -5.97 -15.97 -21.94
N LYS A 738 -6.93 -16.42 -22.76
CA LYS A 738 -7.05 -16.05 -24.15
C LYS A 738 -8.50 -15.79 -24.51
N ASN A 739 -8.77 -14.71 -25.24
CA ASN A 739 -10.12 -14.26 -25.56
C ASN A 739 -11.03 -14.18 -24.30
N GLY A 740 -10.50 -13.73 -23.18
CA GLY A 740 -11.22 -13.59 -21.92
C GLY A 740 -11.54 -14.89 -21.19
N LYS A 741 -10.98 -16.02 -21.62
CA LYS A 741 -11.20 -17.34 -21.02
C LYS A 741 -9.90 -17.90 -20.48
N VAL A 742 -9.96 -18.59 -19.34
CA VAL A 742 -8.82 -19.30 -18.79
C VAL A 742 -8.30 -20.30 -19.83
N GLU A 743 -7.03 -20.19 -20.18
CA GLU A 743 -6.31 -21.13 -21.07
C GLU A 743 -5.54 -22.14 -20.23
N ARG A 744 -4.77 -21.67 -19.26
CA ARG A 744 -3.96 -22.51 -18.38
C ARG A 744 -3.93 -21.93 -16.97
N LEU A 745 -4.04 -22.78 -15.97
CA LEU A 745 -3.85 -22.45 -14.56
C LEU A 745 -2.83 -23.42 -13.95
N VAL A 746 -1.81 -22.88 -13.32
CA VAL A 746 -0.94 -23.64 -12.42
C VAL A 746 -1.26 -23.24 -11.00
N VAL A 747 -1.48 -24.20 -10.13
CA VAL A 747 -1.71 -24.04 -8.70
C VAL A 747 -0.56 -24.68 -7.96
N LYS A 748 0.26 -23.88 -7.28
CA LYS A 748 1.26 -24.36 -6.34
C LYS A 748 0.71 -24.23 -4.92
N SER A 749 0.56 -25.35 -4.24
CA SER A 749 -0.01 -25.40 -2.90
C SER A 749 1.10 -25.37 -1.86
N HIS A 750 1.19 -24.31 -1.07
CA HIS A 750 2.18 -24.19 -0.01
C HIS A 750 1.78 -24.97 1.26
N LYS A 751 0.47 -25.13 1.51
CA LYS A 751 -0.06 -25.73 2.75
C LYS A 751 -0.77 -27.06 2.55
N GLY A 752 -1.17 -27.40 1.33
CA GLY A 752 -2.10 -28.50 1.09
C GLY A 752 -3.56 -28.10 1.35
N GLY A 753 -4.44 -29.08 1.45
CA GLY A 753 -5.87 -28.88 1.64
C GLY A 753 -6.64 -28.75 0.33
N ASN A 754 -7.94 -28.47 0.45
CA ASN A 754 -8.80 -28.33 -0.72
C ASN A 754 -8.67 -26.95 -1.35
N CYS A 755 -8.29 -26.90 -2.62
CA CYS A 755 -8.32 -25.71 -3.46
C CYS A 755 -9.64 -25.69 -4.23
N ARG A 756 -10.60 -24.88 -3.76
CA ARG A 756 -11.88 -24.72 -4.47
C ARG A 756 -11.77 -23.60 -5.50
N LEU A 757 -12.01 -23.95 -6.75
CA LEU A 757 -11.87 -23.04 -7.91
C LEU A 757 -13.23 -22.72 -8.53
N ARG A 758 -13.47 -21.46 -8.84
CA ARG A 758 -14.60 -20.98 -9.65
C ARG A 758 -14.08 -20.35 -10.94
N SER A 759 -14.67 -20.71 -12.05
CA SER A 759 -14.28 -20.19 -13.37
C SER A 759 -15.52 -20.04 -14.27
N THR A 760 -15.51 -19.05 -15.15
CA THR A 760 -16.50 -18.90 -16.23
C THR A 760 -16.31 -19.90 -17.35
N SER A 761 -15.09 -20.46 -17.48
CA SER A 761 -14.76 -21.51 -18.46
C SER A 761 -14.66 -22.86 -17.77
N PRO A 762 -15.04 -23.95 -18.43
CA PRO A 762 -14.77 -25.29 -17.90
C PRO A 762 -13.25 -25.52 -17.74
N LEU A 763 -12.87 -26.23 -16.68
CA LEU A 763 -11.49 -26.63 -16.41
C LEU A 763 -11.38 -28.15 -16.42
N THR A 764 -10.22 -28.63 -16.89
CA THR A 764 -9.83 -30.05 -16.84
C THR A 764 -8.43 -30.19 -16.25
N GLY A 765 -8.17 -31.29 -15.58
CA GLY A 765 -6.86 -31.60 -15.00
C GLY A 765 -6.92 -32.78 -14.02
N LYS A 766 -5.73 -33.29 -13.72
CA LYS A 766 -5.61 -34.45 -12.83
C LYS A 766 -6.07 -34.08 -11.41
N GLY A 767 -6.98 -34.86 -10.86
CA GLY A 767 -7.50 -34.68 -9.48
C GLY A 767 -8.63 -33.68 -9.36
N LEU A 768 -8.93 -32.90 -10.41
CA LEU A 768 -10.03 -31.93 -10.41
C LEU A 768 -11.39 -32.65 -10.40
N LYS A 769 -12.29 -32.21 -9.54
CA LYS A 769 -13.64 -32.75 -9.44
C LYS A 769 -14.68 -31.63 -9.37
N ARG A 770 -15.92 -31.88 -9.77
CA ARG A 770 -17.00 -30.92 -9.51
C ARG A 770 -17.19 -30.77 -7.99
N ALA A 771 -17.22 -29.54 -7.52
CA ALA A 771 -17.43 -29.23 -6.11
C ALA A 771 -18.83 -29.64 -5.65
N LYS A 772 -18.94 -30.11 -4.41
CA LYS A 772 -20.20 -30.44 -3.73
C LYS A 772 -20.15 -29.92 -2.31
N GLY A 773 -21.28 -29.38 -1.84
CA GLY A 773 -21.39 -28.87 -0.47
C GLY A 773 -20.45 -27.71 -0.15
N GLU A 774 -20.19 -27.51 1.13
CA GLU A 774 -19.29 -26.46 1.61
C GLU A 774 -17.83 -26.78 1.31
N ASN A 775 -16.98 -25.73 1.27
CA ASN A 775 -15.54 -25.91 1.09
C ASN A 775 -14.94 -26.54 2.37
N PRO A 776 -14.32 -27.72 2.30
CA PRO A 776 -13.74 -28.35 3.48
C PRO A 776 -12.46 -27.68 3.98
N ASN A 777 -11.92 -26.68 3.28
CA ASN A 777 -10.75 -25.94 3.72
C ASN A 777 -11.18 -24.83 4.70
N PRO A 778 -10.78 -24.89 5.98
CA PRO A 778 -11.22 -23.95 7.01
C PRO A 778 -10.76 -22.50 6.76
N LEU A 779 -9.69 -22.30 5.98
CA LEU A 779 -9.20 -20.97 5.61
C LEU A 779 -10.12 -20.26 4.60
N TYR A 780 -11.16 -20.94 4.12
CA TYR A 780 -12.21 -20.40 3.25
C TYR A 780 -13.58 -20.32 3.96
N ALA A 781 -13.61 -20.45 5.28
CA ALA A 781 -14.84 -20.24 6.03
C ALA A 781 -15.35 -18.80 5.81
N VAL A 782 -16.64 -18.68 5.55
CA VAL A 782 -17.29 -17.39 5.34
C VAL A 782 -18.25 -17.10 6.49
N PRO A 783 -18.32 -15.85 6.98
CA PRO A 783 -19.19 -15.50 8.09
C PRO A 783 -20.67 -15.54 7.66
N VAL A 784 -21.54 -15.85 8.63
CA VAL A 784 -22.99 -15.73 8.48
C VAL A 784 -23.41 -14.39 9.06
N ILE A 785 -23.95 -13.52 8.21
CA ILE A 785 -24.47 -12.21 8.62
C ILE A 785 -25.96 -12.29 8.95
N ALA A 786 -26.45 -11.32 9.75
CA ALA A 786 -27.88 -11.15 9.98
C ALA A 786 -28.61 -10.79 8.67
N GLN A 787 -29.88 -11.17 8.58
CA GLN A 787 -30.72 -10.77 7.45
C GLN A 787 -30.82 -9.23 7.40
N PRO A 788 -30.66 -8.61 6.22
CA PRO A 788 -30.76 -7.17 6.10
C PRO A 788 -32.18 -6.67 6.34
N LEU A 789 -32.30 -5.48 6.88
CA LEU A 789 -33.57 -4.77 6.91
C LEU A 789 -33.70 -3.96 5.61
N ILE A 790 -34.79 -4.21 4.87
CA ILE A 790 -35.02 -3.58 3.57
C ILE A 790 -36.19 -2.63 3.69
N SER A 791 -35.97 -1.36 3.32
CA SER A 791 -37.03 -0.37 3.27
C SER A 791 -38.18 -0.84 2.33
N PRO A 792 -39.44 -0.67 2.70
CA PRO A 792 -40.55 -1.00 1.82
C PRO A 792 -40.58 -0.20 0.51
N GLU A 793 -39.91 0.94 0.49
CA GLU A 793 -39.77 1.79 -0.70
C GLU A 793 -38.61 1.36 -1.61
N ALA A 794 -37.69 0.53 -1.11
CA ALA A 794 -36.53 0.10 -1.87
C ALA A 794 -36.90 -0.70 -3.11
N LYS A 795 -36.25 -0.38 -4.21
CA LYS A 795 -36.34 -1.15 -5.45
C LYS A 795 -35.00 -1.81 -5.72
N LEU A 796 -34.92 -3.09 -5.40
CA LEU A 796 -33.72 -3.89 -5.65
C LEU A 796 -33.83 -4.58 -7.01
N ASN A 797 -32.71 -4.65 -7.70
CA ASN A 797 -32.58 -5.38 -8.94
C ASN A 797 -32.23 -6.84 -8.65
N LYS A 798 -32.69 -7.75 -9.48
CA LYS A 798 -32.22 -9.12 -9.44
C LYS A 798 -30.74 -9.18 -9.83
N VAL A 799 -29.92 -9.75 -8.97
CA VAL A 799 -28.50 -9.93 -9.26
C VAL A 799 -28.34 -11.03 -10.32
N GLU A 800 -27.86 -10.65 -11.48
CA GLU A 800 -27.52 -11.58 -12.55
C GLU A 800 -26.03 -11.96 -12.45
N ILE A 801 -25.77 -13.25 -12.25
CA ILE A 801 -24.42 -13.79 -12.16
C ILE A 801 -24.15 -14.65 -13.39
N ALA A 802 -23.02 -14.43 -14.04
CA ALA A 802 -22.58 -15.26 -15.15
C ALA A 802 -22.52 -16.74 -14.73
N LYS A 803 -22.88 -17.62 -15.66
CA LYS A 803 -22.74 -19.06 -15.43
C LYS A 803 -21.29 -19.42 -15.15
N THR A 804 -21.06 -20.10 -14.04
CA THR A 804 -19.74 -20.54 -13.61
C THR A 804 -19.70 -22.02 -13.32
N TYR A 805 -18.49 -22.54 -13.26
CA TYR A 805 -18.19 -23.91 -12.92
C TYR A 805 -17.39 -23.92 -11.60
N LEU A 806 -17.81 -24.74 -10.65
CA LEU A 806 -17.18 -24.86 -9.35
C LEU A 806 -16.51 -26.23 -9.22
N TYR A 807 -15.24 -26.23 -8.82
CA TYR A 807 -14.41 -27.43 -8.72
C TYR A 807 -13.69 -27.50 -7.38
N ASP A 808 -13.44 -28.73 -6.94
CA ASP A 808 -12.52 -29.05 -5.83
C ASP A 808 -11.28 -29.76 -6.38
N LEU A 809 -10.13 -29.28 -5.93
CA LEU A 809 -8.81 -29.85 -6.21
C LEU A 809 -8.15 -30.18 -4.85
N PRO A 810 -8.17 -31.44 -4.40
CA PRO A 810 -7.41 -31.85 -3.23
C PRO A 810 -5.91 -31.69 -3.48
N THR A 811 -5.23 -30.91 -2.66
CA THR A 811 -3.81 -30.62 -2.82
C THR A 811 -2.97 -31.14 -1.67
N ARG A 812 -1.66 -31.29 -1.93
CA ARG A 812 -0.63 -31.58 -0.92
C ARG A 812 0.36 -30.44 -0.86
N ALA A 813 0.86 -30.15 0.34
CA ALA A 813 1.87 -29.11 0.53
C ALA A 813 3.11 -29.32 -0.34
N GLY A 814 3.59 -28.26 -0.96
CA GLY A 814 4.75 -28.26 -1.85
C GLY A 814 4.49 -28.82 -3.25
N GLN A 815 3.26 -29.25 -3.58
CA GLN A 815 2.93 -29.81 -4.90
C GLN A 815 2.35 -28.75 -5.83
N GLU A 816 2.57 -28.97 -7.13
CA GLU A 816 2.08 -28.16 -8.22
C GLU A 816 1.07 -28.93 -9.07
N TYR A 817 0.03 -28.25 -9.52
CA TYR A 817 -1.08 -28.82 -10.28
C TYR A 817 -1.33 -27.95 -11.50
N THR A 818 -1.39 -28.56 -12.69
CA THR A 818 -1.74 -27.86 -13.92
C THR A 818 -3.15 -28.22 -14.36
N LEU A 819 -3.93 -27.19 -14.65
CA LEU A 819 -5.30 -27.27 -15.17
C LEU A 819 -5.37 -26.52 -16.49
N ILE A 820 -6.20 -27.02 -17.39
CA ILE A 820 -6.41 -26.46 -18.73
C ILE A 820 -7.88 -26.00 -18.84
N GLY A 821 -8.07 -24.81 -19.39
CA GLY A 821 -9.37 -24.28 -19.79
C GLY A 821 -9.84 -24.89 -21.11
N ASN A 822 -11.16 -25.12 -21.24
CA ASN A 822 -11.79 -25.68 -22.43
C ASN A 822 -12.77 -24.67 -23.06
#